data_d2f6f728d9922bbb7d991ef24e5903e5
#
_entry.id   d2f6f728d9922bbb7d991ef24e5903e5
#
_cell.length_a   1.000
_cell.length_b   1.000
_cell.length_c   1.000
_cell.angle_alpha   90.00
_cell.angle_beta   90.00
_cell.angle_gamma   90.00
#
_symmetry.space_group_name_H-M   'P 1'
#
loop_
_entity.id
_entity.type
_entity.pdbx_description
1 polymer ?
#
loop_
_entity_poly.entity_id
_entity_poly.type
_entity_poly.pdbx_seq_one_letter_code
_entity_poly.pdbx_strand_id
1 'polypeptide(L)'
;MQLNRQSVELLAPVGTWEVLEAAIAAGADAVYLGGKRFNMRLHRTDTNLDDEKLARAIQYAHANQVRLYVTVNNLISEHEIPGMREYLTLLNGLQPDALIIQDLAILELARELKLSVPLHASVMMNTHNEYAIKTLMDYGITRVVTNRELTLAQLALLKERTGVELEYFIHGDMCAAHSGQCFHSGVVFGQSSNRGRCLKPCRWPYQLVDTATGENVSAKDPGPYKLAMKDMCMYTALPQLIQAGVCSFKIEGRMRTADFVSRLVKIYRKAIDRYIADPTGYTFDAADWQELYDYRSRDFSTCYALGNPGASSIGYSGEREPRFFSQAVKEAGVAANAAIPAAQHAAATAASPAPAHSPSLAVRVADLAALSSVLAHGANIAYIGGEAFKPYKPWSLQAIAQAVKLADEYNAQVIVATPRITMEQEIGELEQLFTSLAAIKPQGIMVGNTGTLRLAQQTSQLPIQTDFSLNLFNHLTAAWLKANGASKATLSLEATFEQIAELAKHSKLPLEMIVHGATEAMVLDHCVPSAVLAETAPHPCHHVCSDKNFSLLDSAGERHDIKIDQYCRNHILFAKDLCLLPHLPALLAAGISQFRIEGQHYTPELAARITAIYRHELDKLATGNNDAFDKTLIDRLAADSPRKLGVGAFRYRVSR
;
A
#
# COMPACT_ATOMS: atom_id res chain seq x y z
N MET A 1 -25.33 22.43 -13.17
CA MET A 1 -25.98 21.93 -11.94
C MET A 1 -26.01 23.09 -10.95
N GLN A 2 -27.17 23.43 -10.40
CA GLN A 2 -27.26 24.50 -9.42
C GLN A 2 -26.65 23.99 -8.10
N LEU A 3 -25.55 24.61 -7.63
CA LEU A 3 -24.90 24.24 -6.38
C LEU A 3 -25.83 24.59 -5.22
N ASN A 4 -26.00 23.65 -4.30
CA ASN A 4 -26.71 23.86 -3.04
C ASN A 4 -25.92 23.19 -1.90
N ARG A 5 -26.34 23.39 -0.66
CA ARG A 5 -25.65 22.81 0.52
C ARG A 5 -25.54 21.29 0.46
N GLN A 6 -26.48 20.61 -0.20
CA GLN A 6 -26.44 19.15 -0.35
C GLN A 6 -25.45 18.67 -1.42
N SER A 7 -24.95 19.58 -2.29
CA SER A 7 -23.99 19.24 -3.34
C SER A 7 -22.57 19.03 -2.81
N VAL A 8 -22.25 19.54 -1.61
CA VAL A 8 -20.93 19.47 -1.00
C VAL A 8 -21.05 19.11 0.48
N GLU A 9 -20.62 17.92 0.83
CA GLU A 9 -20.60 17.40 2.20
C GLU A 9 -19.30 17.78 2.89
N LEU A 10 -19.36 18.36 4.08
CA LEU A 10 -18.22 18.53 4.98
C LEU A 10 -18.18 17.36 5.97
N LEU A 11 -17.19 16.49 5.84
CA LEU A 11 -17.02 15.26 6.61
C LEU A 11 -15.97 15.44 7.71
N ALA A 12 -16.43 15.47 8.97
CA ALA A 12 -15.58 15.71 10.14
C ALA A 12 -15.09 14.41 10.82
N PRO A 13 -13.83 14.40 11.33
CA PRO A 13 -13.29 13.25 12.06
C PRO A 13 -13.81 13.25 13.51
N VAL A 14 -14.15 12.05 14.01
CA VAL A 14 -14.57 11.86 15.39
C VAL A 14 -13.78 10.74 16.04
N GLY A 15 -13.17 11.05 17.22
CA GLY A 15 -12.47 10.07 18.04
C GLY A 15 -13.15 9.82 19.38
N THR A 16 -13.77 10.84 19.97
CA THR A 16 -14.44 10.75 21.28
C THR A 16 -15.84 11.34 21.19
N TRP A 17 -16.64 11.16 22.26
CA TRP A 17 -18.00 11.71 22.32
C TRP A 17 -18.00 13.25 22.27
N GLU A 18 -17.08 13.91 22.98
CA GLU A 18 -16.95 15.37 23.00
C GLU A 18 -16.61 15.94 21.62
N VAL A 19 -15.83 15.20 20.83
CA VAL A 19 -15.51 15.58 19.44
C VAL A 19 -16.73 15.43 18.55
N LEU A 20 -17.58 14.41 18.78
CA LEU A 20 -18.84 14.21 18.04
C LEU A 20 -19.77 15.42 18.23
N GLU A 21 -20.03 15.79 19.49
CA GLU A 21 -20.87 16.95 19.83
C GLU A 21 -20.32 18.25 19.23
N ALA A 22 -19.02 18.47 19.36
CA ALA A 22 -18.35 19.67 18.85
C ALA A 22 -18.38 19.77 17.32
N ALA A 23 -18.19 18.67 16.60
CA ALA A 23 -18.22 18.62 15.14
C ALA A 23 -19.64 18.92 14.60
N ILE A 24 -20.65 18.31 15.21
CA ILE A 24 -22.07 18.53 14.85
C ILE A 24 -22.46 19.99 15.12
N ALA A 25 -22.17 20.51 16.32
CA ALA A 25 -22.47 21.90 16.68
C ALA A 25 -21.71 22.91 15.80
N ALA A 26 -20.56 22.54 15.23
CA ALA A 26 -19.78 23.35 14.30
C ALA A 26 -20.33 23.37 12.88
N GLY A 27 -21.31 22.51 12.54
CA GLY A 27 -21.98 22.49 11.24
C GLY A 27 -21.42 21.44 10.26
N ALA A 28 -20.84 20.34 10.75
CA ALA A 28 -20.51 19.19 9.91
C ALA A 28 -21.78 18.60 9.27
N ASP A 29 -21.73 18.24 7.99
CA ASP A 29 -22.83 17.55 7.29
C ASP A 29 -22.77 16.03 7.52
N ALA A 30 -21.56 15.53 7.79
CA ALA A 30 -21.32 14.13 8.12
C ALA A 30 -20.14 14.02 9.09
N VAL A 31 -20.10 12.91 9.83
CA VAL A 31 -18.99 12.55 10.72
C VAL A 31 -18.52 11.13 10.41
N TYR A 32 -17.22 10.84 10.60
CA TYR A 32 -16.71 9.48 10.52
C TYR A 32 -15.93 9.11 11.78
N LEU A 33 -16.14 7.88 12.22
CA LEU A 33 -15.54 7.33 13.44
C LEU A 33 -15.27 5.84 13.33
N GLY A 34 -14.64 5.25 14.34
CA GLY A 34 -14.41 3.81 14.42
C GLY A 34 -14.90 3.22 15.73
N GLY A 35 -15.36 1.99 15.65
CA GLY A 35 -15.56 1.14 16.83
C GLY A 35 -14.20 0.66 17.39
N LYS A 36 -14.23 -0.07 18.51
CA LYS A 36 -13.02 -0.68 19.11
C LYS A 36 -12.42 -1.81 18.27
N ARG A 37 -13.06 -2.18 17.15
CA ARG A 37 -12.66 -3.27 16.27
C ARG A 37 -12.46 -2.78 14.84
N PHE A 38 -11.54 -3.41 14.12
CA PHE A 38 -11.40 -3.37 12.66
C PHE A 38 -11.26 -1.97 12.00
N ASN A 39 -10.42 -1.10 12.55
CA ASN A 39 -10.17 0.21 11.94
C ASN A 39 -8.70 0.64 12.00
N MET A 40 -8.33 1.65 11.20
CA MET A 40 -6.95 2.17 11.06
C MET A 40 -6.41 2.91 12.30
N ARG A 41 -7.16 2.98 13.40
CA ARG A 41 -6.74 3.54 14.69
C ARG A 41 -6.94 2.52 15.82
N LEU A 42 -6.92 1.24 15.50
CA LEU A 42 -7.17 0.15 16.45
C LEU A 42 -6.24 0.20 17.68
N HIS A 43 -4.99 0.63 17.51
CA HIS A 43 -4.01 0.79 18.58
C HIS A 43 -4.33 1.95 19.57
N ARG A 44 -5.28 2.81 19.23
CA ARG A 44 -5.71 3.96 20.06
C ARG A 44 -7.05 3.64 20.71
N THR A 45 -6.97 3.03 21.89
CA THR A 45 -8.17 2.62 22.65
C THR A 45 -8.99 3.81 23.18
N ASP A 46 -8.35 4.97 23.32
CA ASP A 46 -8.92 6.22 23.79
C ASP A 46 -9.75 6.98 22.73
N THR A 47 -9.60 6.63 21.45
CA THR A 47 -10.26 7.33 20.33
C THR A 47 -11.19 6.44 19.51
N ASN A 48 -11.70 5.35 20.10
CA ASN A 48 -12.63 4.45 19.48
C ASN A 48 -13.81 4.17 20.42
N LEU A 49 -15.02 4.14 19.89
CA LEU A 49 -16.24 3.90 20.66
C LEU A 49 -16.49 2.38 20.82
N ASP A 50 -16.96 1.98 21.99
CA ASP A 50 -17.53 0.64 22.16
C ASP A 50 -18.89 0.52 21.44
N ASP A 51 -19.41 -0.70 21.33
CA ASP A 51 -20.60 -0.99 20.54
C ASP A 51 -21.84 -0.23 21.07
N GLU A 52 -21.98 -0.03 22.38
CA GLU A 52 -23.06 0.74 22.98
C GLU A 52 -22.96 2.23 22.65
N LYS A 53 -21.76 2.80 22.83
CA LYS A 53 -21.50 4.20 22.48
C LYS A 53 -21.64 4.43 20.98
N LEU A 54 -21.24 3.45 20.16
CA LEU A 54 -21.39 3.52 18.70
C LEU A 54 -22.87 3.62 18.31
N ALA A 55 -23.73 2.76 18.89
CA ALA A 55 -25.17 2.82 18.67
C ALA A 55 -25.76 4.18 19.07
N ARG A 56 -25.37 4.70 20.23
CA ARG A 56 -25.80 6.03 20.70
C ARG A 56 -25.28 7.15 19.79
N ALA A 57 -24.05 7.04 19.26
CA ALA A 57 -23.48 8.05 18.38
C ALA A 57 -24.24 8.13 17.05
N ILE A 58 -24.65 6.99 16.49
CA ILE A 58 -25.50 6.94 15.29
C ILE A 58 -26.83 7.64 15.56
N GLN A 59 -27.51 7.27 16.64
CA GLN A 59 -28.80 7.90 17.01
C GLN A 59 -28.66 9.42 17.24
N TYR A 60 -27.58 9.85 17.90
CA TYR A 60 -27.33 11.26 18.17
C TYR A 60 -27.06 12.05 16.89
N ALA A 61 -26.25 11.51 15.97
CA ALA A 61 -26.00 12.13 14.68
C ALA A 61 -27.29 12.27 13.85
N HIS A 62 -28.08 11.19 13.75
CA HIS A 62 -29.36 11.20 13.03
C HIS A 62 -30.38 12.18 13.63
N ALA A 63 -30.47 12.26 14.97
CA ALA A 63 -31.33 13.25 15.64
C ALA A 63 -30.95 14.70 15.31
N ASN A 64 -29.70 14.96 14.97
CA ASN A 64 -29.18 16.25 14.52
C ASN A 64 -29.10 16.39 12.99
N GLN A 65 -29.68 15.47 12.23
CA GLN A 65 -29.65 15.45 10.74
C GLN A 65 -28.24 15.41 10.14
N VAL A 66 -27.29 14.81 10.85
CA VAL A 66 -25.91 14.60 10.43
C VAL A 66 -25.69 13.13 10.09
N ARG A 67 -25.08 12.85 8.93
CA ARG A 67 -24.73 11.49 8.54
C ARG A 67 -23.57 10.95 9.36
N LEU A 68 -23.55 9.65 9.63
CA LEU A 68 -22.47 8.99 10.35
C LEU A 68 -21.93 7.80 9.57
N TYR A 69 -20.62 7.82 9.32
CA TYR A 69 -19.90 6.74 8.64
C TYR A 69 -19.00 5.98 9.60
N VAL A 70 -19.09 4.65 9.60
CA VAL A 70 -18.25 3.80 10.45
C VAL A 70 -17.08 3.26 9.64
N THR A 71 -15.86 3.45 10.18
CA THR A 71 -14.65 2.90 9.55
C THR A 71 -14.46 1.42 9.90
N VAL A 72 -14.39 0.58 8.88
CA VAL A 72 -14.03 -0.86 8.92
C VAL A 72 -12.88 -1.06 7.92
N ASN A 73 -11.83 -0.27 8.07
CA ASN A 73 -10.87 0.00 7.00
C ASN A 73 -9.44 -0.46 7.31
N ASN A 74 -9.32 -1.64 7.93
CA ASN A 74 -8.06 -2.36 8.05
C ASN A 74 -8.13 -3.72 7.34
N LEU A 75 -6.97 -4.32 7.07
CA LEU A 75 -6.89 -5.69 6.58
C LEU A 75 -7.25 -6.68 7.69
N ILE A 76 -7.87 -7.79 7.29
CA ILE A 76 -8.38 -8.84 8.16
C ILE A 76 -7.53 -10.09 7.95
N SER A 77 -7.04 -10.68 9.02
CA SER A 77 -6.41 -12.00 8.94
C SER A 77 -7.44 -13.12 9.09
N GLU A 78 -7.06 -14.33 8.70
CA GLU A 78 -7.95 -15.49 8.62
C GLU A 78 -8.74 -15.73 9.91
N HIS A 79 -8.08 -15.69 11.06
CA HIS A 79 -8.71 -15.93 12.36
C HIS A 79 -9.66 -14.81 12.82
N GLU A 80 -9.64 -13.65 12.17
CA GLU A 80 -10.52 -12.52 12.49
C GLU A 80 -11.84 -12.54 11.71
N ILE A 81 -11.98 -13.40 10.70
CA ILE A 81 -13.19 -13.48 9.86
C ILE A 81 -14.47 -13.73 10.68
N PRO A 82 -14.51 -14.65 11.66
CA PRO A 82 -15.71 -14.83 12.48
C PRO A 82 -16.13 -13.55 13.22
N GLY A 83 -15.18 -12.87 13.86
CA GLY A 83 -15.42 -11.61 14.56
C GLY A 83 -15.82 -10.45 13.62
N MET A 84 -15.29 -10.43 12.39
CA MET A 84 -15.71 -9.47 11.37
C MET A 84 -17.15 -9.71 10.93
N ARG A 85 -17.55 -10.98 10.73
CA ARG A 85 -18.94 -11.34 10.39
C ARG A 85 -19.91 -10.86 11.45
N GLU A 86 -19.60 -11.11 12.73
CA GLU A 86 -20.40 -10.62 13.86
C GLU A 86 -20.49 -9.10 13.88
N TYR A 87 -19.37 -8.41 13.66
CA TYR A 87 -19.32 -6.96 13.66
C TYR A 87 -20.10 -6.34 12.51
N LEU A 88 -19.99 -6.88 11.30
CA LEU A 88 -20.79 -6.42 10.15
C LEU A 88 -22.28 -6.66 10.36
N THR A 89 -22.66 -7.77 10.99
CA THR A 89 -24.07 -8.05 11.36
C THR A 89 -24.59 -7.01 12.36
N LEU A 90 -23.79 -6.68 13.39
CA LEU A 90 -24.12 -5.62 14.34
C LEU A 90 -24.29 -4.26 13.62
N LEU A 91 -23.34 -3.88 12.79
CA LEU A 91 -23.38 -2.59 12.07
C LEU A 91 -24.58 -2.52 11.12
N ASN A 92 -24.91 -3.65 10.46
CA ASN A 92 -26.11 -3.71 9.63
C ASN A 92 -27.41 -3.53 10.45
N GLY A 93 -27.44 -3.97 11.70
CA GLY A 93 -28.56 -3.72 12.62
C GLY A 93 -28.63 -2.29 13.14
N LEU A 94 -27.48 -1.63 13.30
CA LEU A 94 -27.37 -0.24 13.79
C LEU A 94 -27.66 0.81 12.72
N GLN A 95 -27.58 0.45 11.44
CA GLN A 95 -27.88 1.31 10.28
C GLN A 95 -27.12 2.66 10.27
N PRO A 96 -25.76 2.70 10.36
CA PRO A 96 -25.04 3.91 10.00
C PRO A 96 -25.27 4.23 8.52
N ASP A 97 -24.98 5.48 8.10
CA ASP A 97 -25.22 5.90 6.71
C ASP A 97 -24.26 5.27 5.71
N ALA A 98 -23.07 4.82 6.13
CA ALA A 98 -22.18 3.98 5.34
C ALA A 98 -21.08 3.31 6.19
N LEU A 99 -20.45 2.27 5.62
CA LEU A 99 -19.21 1.66 6.10
C LEU A 99 -18.05 2.06 5.17
N ILE A 100 -16.96 2.61 5.73
CA ILE A 100 -15.74 2.90 4.98
C ILE A 100 -14.83 1.68 5.10
N ILE A 101 -14.61 0.95 4.01
CA ILE A 101 -13.97 -0.38 3.99
C ILE A 101 -12.62 -0.38 3.27
N GLN A 102 -11.74 -1.34 3.61
CA GLN A 102 -10.47 -1.56 2.92
C GLN A 102 -10.34 -2.98 2.36
N ASP A 103 -10.55 -4.01 3.18
CA ASP A 103 -10.31 -5.40 2.78
C ASP A 103 -11.37 -5.87 1.78
N LEU A 104 -10.92 -6.49 0.68
CA LEU A 104 -11.80 -7.07 -0.34
C LEU A 104 -12.70 -8.19 0.23
N ALA A 105 -12.28 -8.84 1.32
CA ALA A 105 -13.11 -9.80 2.05
C ALA A 105 -14.45 -9.22 2.53
N ILE A 106 -14.48 -7.90 2.81
CA ILE A 106 -15.72 -7.25 3.25
C ILE A 106 -16.76 -7.23 2.14
N LEU A 107 -16.33 -7.15 0.87
CA LEU A 107 -17.24 -7.22 -0.28
C LEU A 107 -17.93 -8.59 -0.37
N GLU A 108 -17.18 -9.69 -0.10
CA GLU A 108 -17.73 -11.04 -0.04
C GLU A 108 -18.66 -11.22 1.18
N LEU A 109 -18.26 -10.73 2.36
CA LEU A 109 -19.09 -10.77 3.55
C LEU A 109 -20.35 -9.91 3.41
N ALA A 110 -20.28 -8.76 2.76
CA ALA A 110 -21.42 -7.91 2.49
C ALA A 110 -22.47 -8.62 1.64
N ARG A 111 -22.04 -9.33 0.61
CA ARG A 111 -22.91 -10.15 -0.24
C ARG A 111 -23.52 -11.33 0.54
N GLU A 112 -22.70 -12.05 1.31
CA GLU A 112 -23.13 -13.19 2.14
C GLU A 112 -24.19 -12.77 3.17
N LEU A 113 -23.91 -11.69 3.91
CA LEU A 113 -24.76 -11.18 4.97
C LEU A 113 -25.92 -10.32 4.45
N LYS A 114 -25.97 -10.04 3.16
CA LYS A 114 -26.96 -9.15 2.52
C LYS A 114 -27.02 -7.79 3.22
N LEU A 115 -25.83 -7.16 3.41
CA LEU A 115 -25.77 -5.85 4.05
C LEU A 115 -26.61 -4.83 3.28
N SER A 116 -27.43 -4.08 4.02
CA SER A 116 -28.22 -2.96 3.47
C SER A 116 -27.52 -1.62 3.62
N VAL A 117 -26.51 -1.54 4.50
CA VAL A 117 -25.71 -0.32 4.73
C VAL A 117 -24.80 -0.06 3.53
N PRO A 118 -24.81 1.15 2.96
CA PRO A 118 -23.92 1.52 1.85
C PRO A 118 -22.43 1.33 2.17
N LEU A 119 -21.64 1.01 1.14
CA LEU A 119 -20.20 0.81 1.27
C LEU A 119 -19.43 1.93 0.55
N HIS A 120 -18.47 2.52 1.25
CA HIS A 120 -17.52 3.49 0.71
C HIS A 120 -16.12 2.88 0.66
N ALA A 121 -15.43 3.01 -0.47
CA ALA A 121 -14.05 2.56 -0.58
C ALA A 121 -13.12 3.49 0.20
N SER A 122 -12.35 2.95 1.16
CA SER A 122 -11.32 3.70 1.87
C SER A 122 -10.18 4.11 0.93
N VAL A 123 -9.50 5.21 1.23
CA VAL A 123 -8.22 5.57 0.60
C VAL A 123 -7.19 4.43 0.66
N MET A 124 -7.32 3.53 1.65
CA MET A 124 -6.46 2.36 1.83
C MET A 124 -6.68 1.27 0.76
N MET A 125 -7.74 1.34 -0.05
CA MET A 125 -7.94 0.45 -1.20
C MET A 125 -7.08 0.83 -2.41
N ASN A 126 -6.34 1.94 -2.31
CA ASN A 126 -5.34 2.34 -3.30
C ASN A 126 -5.92 2.50 -4.72
N THR A 127 -6.98 3.30 -4.85
CA THR A 127 -7.77 3.46 -6.09
C THR A 127 -7.30 4.69 -6.87
N HIS A 128 -6.73 4.50 -8.08
CA HIS A 128 -6.10 5.55 -8.86
C HIS A 128 -6.67 5.75 -10.27
N ASN A 129 -7.51 4.84 -10.76
CA ASN A 129 -7.96 4.83 -12.14
C ASN A 129 -9.41 4.36 -12.26
N GLU A 130 -10.00 4.62 -13.44
CA GLU A 130 -11.40 4.29 -13.72
C GLU A 130 -11.71 2.79 -13.60
N TYR A 131 -10.79 1.92 -14.01
CA TYR A 131 -11.00 0.47 -13.95
C TYR A 131 -11.11 -0.03 -12.51
N ALA A 132 -10.28 0.50 -11.60
CA ALA A 132 -10.38 0.18 -10.17
C ALA A 132 -11.72 0.67 -9.59
N ILE A 133 -12.14 1.89 -9.92
CA ILE A 133 -13.43 2.45 -9.48
C ILE A 133 -14.59 1.60 -9.98
N LYS A 134 -14.64 1.31 -11.28
CA LYS A 134 -15.69 0.49 -11.90
C LYS A 134 -15.75 -0.91 -11.31
N THR A 135 -14.58 -1.53 -11.02
CA THR A 135 -14.54 -2.82 -10.30
C THR A 135 -15.25 -2.74 -8.97
N LEU A 136 -14.96 -1.72 -8.17
CA LEU A 136 -15.57 -1.56 -6.85
C LEU A 136 -17.07 -1.22 -6.95
N MET A 137 -17.49 -0.43 -7.95
CA MET A 137 -18.90 -0.13 -8.19
C MET A 137 -19.72 -1.37 -8.53
N ASP A 138 -19.16 -2.34 -9.26
CA ASP A 138 -19.81 -3.62 -9.55
C ASP A 138 -20.09 -4.45 -8.29
N TYR A 139 -19.38 -4.16 -7.18
CA TYR A 139 -19.60 -4.75 -5.86
C TYR A 139 -20.39 -3.83 -4.90
N GLY A 140 -21.06 -2.80 -5.42
CA GLY A 140 -21.95 -1.94 -4.65
C GLY A 140 -21.28 -0.79 -3.90
N ILE A 141 -20.02 -0.47 -4.21
CA ILE A 141 -19.37 0.75 -3.70
C ILE A 141 -20.04 1.97 -4.34
N THR A 142 -20.53 2.87 -3.51
CA THR A 142 -21.23 4.10 -3.95
C THR A 142 -20.35 5.33 -3.92
N ARG A 143 -19.28 5.31 -3.08
CA ARG A 143 -18.33 6.42 -2.92
C ARG A 143 -16.91 5.90 -2.81
N VAL A 144 -15.97 6.64 -3.39
CA VAL A 144 -14.53 6.35 -3.31
C VAL A 144 -13.80 7.50 -2.61
N VAL A 145 -13.12 7.19 -1.50
CA VAL A 145 -12.13 8.08 -0.91
C VAL A 145 -10.87 7.94 -1.73
N THR A 146 -10.61 8.91 -2.58
CA THR A 146 -9.53 8.86 -3.56
C THR A 146 -8.15 9.01 -2.91
N ASN A 147 -7.14 8.51 -3.60
CA ASN A 147 -5.76 8.69 -3.17
C ASN A 147 -5.36 10.16 -3.17
N ARG A 148 -4.48 10.52 -2.24
CA ARG A 148 -4.06 11.91 -1.99
C ARG A 148 -3.04 12.39 -3.01
N GLU A 149 -2.47 11.48 -3.77
CA GLU A 149 -1.53 11.73 -4.87
C GLU A 149 -2.23 12.18 -6.15
N LEU A 150 -3.56 12.02 -6.24
CA LEU A 150 -4.35 12.47 -7.39
C LEU A 150 -4.49 14.00 -7.42
N THR A 151 -4.26 14.56 -8.59
CA THR A 151 -4.49 15.98 -8.88
C THR A 151 -5.98 16.25 -9.09
N LEU A 152 -6.39 17.51 -8.95
CA LEU A 152 -7.78 17.92 -9.22
C LEU A 152 -8.22 17.63 -10.65
N ALA A 153 -7.29 17.73 -11.62
CA ALA A 153 -7.58 17.37 -13.02
C ALA A 153 -7.86 15.86 -13.17
N GLN A 154 -7.11 15.01 -12.50
CA GLN A 154 -7.36 13.56 -12.49
C GLN A 154 -8.69 13.23 -11.79
N LEU A 155 -9.01 13.90 -10.68
CA LEU A 155 -10.31 13.73 -10.00
C LEU A 155 -11.47 14.09 -10.92
N ALA A 156 -11.38 15.22 -11.63
CA ALA A 156 -12.41 15.63 -12.60
C ALA A 156 -12.61 14.59 -13.71
N LEU A 157 -11.51 14.05 -14.24
CA LEU A 157 -11.54 13.00 -15.25
C LEU A 157 -12.17 11.70 -14.72
N LEU A 158 -11.81 11.28 -13.53
CA LEU A 158 -12.39 10.09 -12.89
C LEU A 158 -13.89 10.28 -12.60
N LYS A 159 -14.30 11.47 -12.16
CA LYS A 159 -15.72 11.82 -11.97
C LYS A 159 -16.50 11.74 -13.27
N GLU A 160 -15.96 12.31 -14.35
CA GLU A 160 -16.57 12.28 -15.69
C GLU A 160 -16.74 10.84 -16.20
N ARG A 161 -15.69 10.01 -16.08
CA ARG A 161 -15.66 8.64 -16.63
C ARG A 161 -16.47 7.62 -15.85
N THR A 162 -16.65 7.84 -14.55
CA THR A 162 -17.27 6.84 -13.67
C THR A 162 -18.60 7.28 -13.07
N GLY A 163 -18.82 8.58 -12.91
CA GLY A 163 -19.98 9.12 -12.22
C GLY A 163 -20.02 8.87 -10.71
N VAL A 164 -19.05 8.11 -10.14
CA VAL A 164 -19.00 7.75 -8.72
C VAL A 164 -18.93 8.98 -7.82
N GLU A 165 -19.41 8.88 -6.59
CA GLU A 165 -19.17 9.92 -5.60
C GLU A 165 -17.69 9.93 -5.20
N LEU A 166 -17.04 11.11 -5.32
CA LEU A 166 -15.64 11.30 -4.94
C LEU A 166 -15.56 12.02 -3.60
N GLU A 167 -14.84 11.40 -2.67
CA GLU A 167 -14.45 11.97 -1.37
C GLU A 167 -12.95 12.26 -1.41
N TYR A 168 -12.54 13.47 -1.03
CA TYR A 168 -11.13 13.89 -1.02
C TYR A 168 -10.75 14.52 0.31
N PHE A 169 -9.53 14.26 0.77
CA PHE A 169 -9.01 14.92 1.96
C PHE A 169 -8.73 16.40 1.67
N ILE A 170 -9.16 17.27 2.59
CA ILE A 170 -8.99 18.72 2.45
C ILE A 170 -8.10 19.33 3.51
N HIS A 171 -7.87 18.62 4.64
CA HIS A 171 -7.07 19.13 5.75
C HIS A 171 -6.49 17.99 6.59
N GLY A 172 -5.26 18.18 7.09
CA GLY A 172 -4.63 17.37 8.12
C GLY A 172 -3.48 16.48 7.64
N ASP A 173 -3.14 15.47 8.44
CA ASP A 173 -1.92 14.65 8.33
C ASP A 173 -1.83 13.94 6.97
N MET A 174 -0.69 14.10 6.29
CA MET A 174 -0.41 13.51 4.98
C MET A 174 0.57 12.34 5.12
N CYS A 175 0.27 11.21 4.48
CA CYS A 175 1.22 10.12 4.30
C CYS A 175 2.22 10.46 3.19
N ALA A 176 3.48 10.03 3.33
CA ALA A 176 4.47 10.13 2.26
C ALA A 176 4.29 9.02 1.21
N ALA A 177 3.92 7.81 1.65
CA ALA A 177 3.70 6.67 0.78
C ALA A 177 2.25 6.60 0.30
N HIS A 178 2.05 6.00 -0.87
CA HIS A 178 0.72 5.62 -1.35
C HIS A 178 -0.03 4.83 -0.29
N SER A 179 -1.29 5.20 -0.06
CA SER A 179 -2.13 4.55 0.95
C SER A 179 -2.33 3.07 0.63
N GLY A 180 -2.15 2.19 1.63
CA GLY A 180 -2.19 0.75 1.41
C GLY A 180 -0.88 0.12 0.92
N GLN A 181 0.14 0.92 0.55
CA GLN A 181 1.41 0.47 -0.03
C GLN A 181 2.63 0.84 0.83
N CYS A 182 2.43 0.94 2.14
CA CYS A 182 3.51 1.09 3.11
C CYS A 182 3.58 -0.14 4.01
N PHE A 183 4.63 -0.92 3.88
CA PHE A 183 4.86 -2.19 4.59
C PHE A 183 5.90 -2.07 5.71
N HIS A 184 6.53 -0.89 5.87
CA HIS A 184 7.68 -0.71 6.74
C HIS A 184 7.41 -1.14 8.19
N SER A 185 6.36 -0.60 8.81
CA SER A 185 6.06 -0.90 10.21
C SER A 185 5.66 -2.36 10.43
N GLY A 186 4.99 -2.98 9.47
CA GLY A 186 4.57 -4.39 9.54
C GLY A 186 5.74 -5.34 9.44
N VAL A 187 6.59 -5.17 8.42
CA VAL A 187 7.71 -6.08 8.14
C VAL A 187 8.83 -5.93 9.16
N VAL A 188 9.16 -4.69 9.57
CA VAL A 188 10.30 -4.44 10.49
C VAL A 188 9.92 -4.64 11.96
N PHE A 189 8.69 -4.26 12.34
CA PHE A 189 8.29 -4.19 13.77
C PHE A 189 7.08 -5.06 14.12
N GLY A 190 6.48 -5.76 13.17
CA GLY A 190 5.21 -6.48 13.39
C GLY A 190 4.01 -5.56 13.63
N GLN A 191 4.15 -4.26 13.32
CA GLN A 191 3.14 -3.23 13.56
C GLN A 191 2.59 -2.72 12.22
N SER A 192 1.75 -3.55 11.57
CA SER A 192 1.25 -3.25 10.22
C SER A 192 0.47 -1.93 10.16
N SER A 193 0.90 -1.03 9.27
CA SER A 193 0.18 0.20 8.94
C SER A 193 -1.17 -0.11 8.29
N ASN A 194 -1.26 -1.20 7.50
CA ASN A 194 -2.48 -1.66 6.85
C ASN A 194 -3.46 -2.34 7.81
N ARG A 195 -3.03 -2.57 9.05
CA ARG A 195 -3.83 -3.11 10.15
C ARG A 195 -3.97 -2.16 11.34
N GLY A 196 -3.80 -0.85 11.09
CA GLY A 196 -4.06 0.20 12.06
C GLY A 196 -2.99 0.41 13.13
N ARG A 197 -1.74 -0.04 12.91
CA ARG A 197 -0.64 0.02 13.88
C ARG A 197 0.61 0.74 13.35
N CYS A 198 0.43 1.77 12.53
CA CYS A 198 1.53 2.52 11.92
C CYS A 198 2.41 3.22 12.98
N LEU A 199 3.74 2.98 12.92
CA LEU A 199 4.75 3.66 13.75
C LEU A 199 5.26 4.96 13.12
N LYS A 200 4.73 5.37 11.96
CA LYS A 200 5.08 6.58 11.22
C LYS A 200 6.56 6.71 10.86
N PRO A 201 7.21 5.71 10.24
CA PRO A 201 8.62 5.79 9.84
C PRO A 201 8.91 6.93 8.87
N CYS A 202 7.93 7.41 8.10
CA CYS A 202 8.05 8.59 7.27
C CYS A 202 8.25 9.91 8.06
N ARG A 203 8.10 9.88 9.37
CA ARG A 203 8.30 11.01 10.29
C ARG A 203 9.60 10.91 11.11
N TRP A 204 10.47 9.95 10.78
CA TRP A 204 11.76 9.76 11.44
C TRP A 204 12.87 10.54 10.72
N PRO A 205 13.98 10.84 11.41
CA PRO A 205 15.11 11.48 10.80
C PRO A 205 15.90 10.50 9.92
N TYR A 206 16.31 10.98 8.75
CA TYR A 206 17.15 10.26 7.78
C TYR A 206 18.21 11.19 7.21
N GLN A 207 19.35 10.63 6.83
CA GLN A 207 20.35 11.27 5.98
C GLN A 207 20.22 10.71 4.55
N LEU A 208 20.33 11.56 3.54
CA LEU A 208 20.44 11.11 2.14
C LEU A 208 21.92 10.89 1.82
N VAL A 209 22.27 9.67 1.46
CA VAL A 209 23.67 9.29 1.16
C VAL A 209 23.77 8.71 -0.25
N ASP A 210 24.94 8.86 -0.85
CA ASP A 210 25.32 8.11 -2.06
C ASP A 210 25.46 6.64 -1.68
N THR A 211 24.79 5.76 -2.42
CA THR A 211 24.76 4.33 -2.10
C THR A 211 26.13 3.67 -2.23
N ALA A 212 26.97 4.16 -3.15
CA ALA A 212 28.30 3.58 -3.42
C ALA A 212 29.33 4.00 -2.37
N THR A 213 29.33 5.28 -1.97
CA THR A 213 30.33 5.82 -1.05
C THR A 213 29.87 5.86 0.41
N GLY A 214 28.56 5.90 0.65
CA GLY A 214 27.96 6.11 1.98
C GLY A 214 28.06 7.57 2.47
N GLU A 215 28.61 8.47 1.65
CA GLU A 215 28.75 9.88 2.01
C GLU A 215 27.44 10.65 1.87
N ASN A 216 27.25 11.64 2.75
CA ASN A 216 26.11 12.55 2.64
C ASN A 216 26.24 13.35 1.34
N VAL A 217 25.19 13.31 0.51
CA VAL A 217 25.23 13.93 -0.83
C VAL A 217 24.82 15.39 -0.85
N SER A 218 24.36 15.94 0.25
CA SER A 218 23.87 17.32 0.31
C SER A 218 24.83 18.23 1.06
N ALA A 219 25.51 19.13 0.34
CA ALA A 219 26.30 20.22 0.94
C ALA A 219 25.41 21.22 1.70
N LYS A 220 24.13 21.35 1.32
CA LYS A 220 23.10 22.20 1.95
C LYS A 220 21.93 21.33 2.35
N ASP A 221 22.13 20.44 3.35
CA ASP A 221 21.07 19.56 3.84
C ASP A 221 19.90 20.39 4.38
N PRO A 222 18.68 20.28 3.80
CA PRO A 222 17.53 21.06 4.24
C PRO A 222 17.02 20.67 5.62
N GLY A 223 17.49 19.56 6.20
CA GLY A 223 17.12 19.05 7.51
C GLY A 223 16.89 17.54 7.54
N PRO A 224 16.77 16.93 8.72
CA PRO A 224 16.78 15.48 8.86
C PRO A 224 15.48 14.78 8.40
N TYR A 225 14.36 15.45 8.33
CA TYR A 225 13.05 14.82 8.09
C TYR A 225 12.70 14.75 6.60
N LYS A 226 13.42 13.90 5.83
CA LYS A 226 13.35 13.81 4.37
C LYS A 226 11.99 13.36 3.81
N LEU A 227 11.19 12.66 4.61
CA LEU A 227 9.90 12.08 4.22
C LEU A 227 8.71 12.70 4.97
N ALA A 228 8.95 13.72 5.83
CA ALA A 228 7.91 14.31 6.67
C ALA A 228 7.06 15.31 5.88
N MET A 229 5.99 14.81 5.24
CA MET A 229 5.05 15.66 4.52
C MET A 229 4.42 16.70 5.44
N LYS A 230 4.27 17.94 4.98
CA LYS A 230 3.43 18.97 5.61
C LYS A 230 1.97 18.52 5.65
N ASP A 231 1.18 19.09 6.54
CA ASP A 231 -0.26 18.82 6.58
C ASP A 231 -0.94 19.39 5.32
N MET A 232 -1.87 18.62 4.75
CA MET A 232 -2.70 19.13 3.65
C MET A 232 -3.59 20.26 4.14
N CYS A 233 -3.71 21.33 3.35
CA CYS A 233 -4.69 22.39 3.58
C CYS A 233 -5.18 22.93 2.23
N MET A 234 -6.45 22.62 1.91
CA MET A 234 -7.09 23.00 0.66
C MET A 234 -8.00 24.24 0.79
N TYR A 235 -7.90 24.99 1.88
CA TYR A 235 -8.78 26.12 2.16
C TYR A 235 -8.79 27.15 1.03
N THR A 236 -7.63 27.52 0.50
CA THR A 236 -7.49 28.47 -0.61
C THR A 236 -7.87 27.90 -1.97
N ALA A 237 -7.91 26.57 -2.12
CA ALA A 237 -8.23 25.86 -3.36
C ALA A 237 -9.62 25.20 -3.33
N LEU A 238 -10.48 25.58 -2.40
CA LEU A 238 -11.83 25.04 -2.23
C LEU A 238 -12.71 25.15 -3.50
N PRO A 239 -12.71 26.28 -4.25
CA PRO A 239 -13.44 26.35 -5.52
C PRO A 239 -13.02 25.29 -6.54
N GLN A 240 -11.72 25.04 -6.67
CA GLN A 240 -11.18 24.08 -7.63
C GLN A 240 -11.59 22.64 -7.25
N LEU A 241 -11.67 22.30 -5.97
CA LEU A 241 -12.19 21.02 -5.49
C LEU A 241 -13.64 20.79 -5.90
N ILE A 242 -14.49 21.79 -5.70
CA ILE A 242 -15.92 21.72 -6.08
C ILE A 242 -16.06 21.60 -7.61
N GLN A 243 -15.29 22.37 -8.36
CA GLN A 243 -15.28 22.33 -9.83
C GLN A 243 -14.76 20.98 -10.37
N ALA A 244 -13.84 20.31 -9.66
CA ALA A 244 -13.38 18.96 -9.99
C ALA A 244 -14.42 17.86 -9.71
N GLY A 245 -15.60 18.21 -9.18
CA GLY A 245 -16.70 17.28 -8.93
C GLY A 245 -16.54 16.47 -7.64
N VAL A 246 -15.66 16.88 -6.73
CA VAL A 246 -15.56 16.30 -5.38
C VAL A 246 -16.80 16.68 -4.60
N CYS A 247 -17.54 15.70 -4.09
CA CYS A 247 -18.79 15.92 -3.36
C CYS A 247 -18.66 15.77 -1.83
N SER A 248 -17.57 15.17 -1.33
CA SER A 248 -17.34 15.02 0.12
C SER A 248 -15.93 15.48 0.48
N PHE A 249 -15.88 16.45 1.39
CA PHE A 249 -14.67 17.14 1.85
C PHE A 249 -14.26 16.61 3.21
N LYS A 250 -13.25 15.73 3.23
CA LYS A 250 -12.82 15.00 4.42
C LYS A 250 -11.72 15.71 5.17
N ILE A 251 -11.96 15.98 6.45
CA ILE A 251 -10.93 16.44 7.38
C ILE A 251 -10.27 15.22 8.02
N GLU A 252 -8.93 15.11 7.97
CA GLU A 252 -8.18 14.11 8.75
C GLU A 252 -7.94 14.64 10.17
N GLY A 253 -8.16 13.80 11.20
CA GLY A 253 -7.92 14.27 12.57
C GLY A 253 -8.63 13.49 13.67
N ARG A 254 -8.89 12.21 13.53
CA ARG A 254 -9.58 11.38 14.55
C ARG A 254 -8.92 11.41 15.94
N MET A 255 -7.65 11.81 16.04
CA MET A 255 -6.92 11.92 17.31
C MET A 255 -6.79 13.38 17.79
N ARG A 256 -7.57 14.30 17.24
CA ARG A 256 -7.56 15.72 17.60
C ARG A 256 -8.60 16.04 18.66
N THR A 257 -8.39 17.15 19.36
CA THR A 257 -9.30 17.65 20.41
C THR A 257 -10.60 18.23 19.82
N ALA A 258 -11.63 18.34 20.64
CA ALA A 258 -12.92 18.92 20.26
C ALA A 258 -12.78 20.38 19.79
N ASP A 259 -11.97 21.19 20.46
CA ASP A 259 -11.70 22.59 20.06
C ASP A 259 -11.07 22.66 18.67
N PHE A 260 -10.04 21.84 18.41
CA PHE A 260 -9.36 21.80 17.11
C PHE A 260 -10.33 21.42 15.97
N VAL A 261 -11.11 20.34 16.14
CA VAL A 261 -12.05 19.87 15.13
C VAL A 261 -13.18 20.89 14.90
N SER A 262 -13.72 21.46 15.98
CA SER A 262 -14.79 22.47 15.90
C SER A 262 -14.35 23.70 15.10
N ARG A 263 -13.13 24.21 15.33
CA ARG A 263 -12.58 25.35 14.57
C ARG A 263 -12.46 25.02 13.08
N LEU A 264 -11.87 23.89 12.74
CA LEU A 264 -11.74 23.48 11.34
C LEU A 264 -13.10 23.37 10.66
N VAL A 265 -14.05 22.69 11.29
CA VAL A 265 -15.40 22.50 10.73
C VAL A 265 -16.07 23.85 10.50
N LYS A 266 -16.05 24.77 11.49
CA LYS A 266 -16.64 26.12 11.36
C LYS A 266 -16.04 26.89 10.17
N ILE A 267 -14.71 26.92 10.06
CA ILE A 267 -14.01 27.66 9.01
C ILE A 267 -14.34 27.09 7.62
N TYR A 268 -14.23 25.76 7.45
CA TYR A 268 -14.54 25.13 6.17
C TYR A 268 -16.03 25.23 5.82
N ARG A 269 -16.94 25.08 6.79
CA ARG A 269 -18.37 25.25 6.56
C ARG A 269 -18.72 26.66 6.08
N LYS A 270 -18.20 27.69 6.77
CA LYS A 270 -18.35 29.09 6.37
C LYS A 270 -17.84 29.33 4.94
N ALA A 271 -16.68 28.79 4.60
CA ALA A 271 -16.09 28.95 3.26
C ALA A 271 -16.92 28.26 2.16
N ILE A 272 -17.39 27.04 2.43
CA ILE A 272 -18.26 26.29 1.50
C ILE A 272 -19.59 27.05 1.30
N ASP A 273 -20.22 27.51 2.35
CA ASP A 273 -21.49 28.25 2.28
C ASP A 273 -21.35 29.56 1.49
N ARG A 274 -20.25 30.29 1.70
CA ARG A 274 -19.93 31.51 0.91
C ARG A 274 -19.75 31.21 -0.57
N TYR A 275 -19.03 30.13 -0.91
CA TYR A 275 -18.85 29.74 -2.30
C TYR A 275 -20.17 29.33 -2.97
N ILE A 276 -21.01 28.58 -2.25
CA ILE A 276 -22.34 28.17 -2.77
C ILE A 276 -23.23 29.38 -2.99
N ALA A 277 -23.18 30.39 -2.10
CA ALA A 277 -23.99 31.59 -2.19
C ALA A 277 -23.58 32.49 -3.36
N ASP A 278 -22.28 32.64 -3.62
CA ASP A 278 -21.74 33.44 -4.74
C ASP A 278 -20.45 32.80 -5.30
N PRO A 279 -20.55 31.83 -6.23
CA PRO A 279 -19.37 31.19 -6.83
C PRO A 279 -18.49 32.14 -7.64
N THR A 280 -19.07 33.20 -8.21
CA THR A 280 -18.33 34.13 -9.09
C THR A 280 -17.60 35.22 -8.33
N GLY A 281 -18.16 35.68 -7.22
CA GLY A 281 -17.54 36.67 -6.33
C GLY A 281 -16.74 36.09 -5.18
N TYR A 282 -16.59 34.73 -5.13
CA TYR A 282 -15.91 34.10 -4.02
C TYR A 282 -14.44 34.48 -3.93
N THR A 283 -14.03 34.93 -2.74
CA THR A 283 -12.64 35.03 -2.31
C THR A 283 -12.50 34.34 -0.95
N PHE A 284 -11.36 33.72 -0.68
CA PHE A 284 -11.13 33.13 0.64
C PHE A 284 -11.02 34.26 1.70
N ASP A 285 -11.40 33.96 2.93
CA ASP A 285 -11.33 34.90 4.05
C ASP A 285 -9.93 34.89 4.66
N ALA A 286 -9.24 36.03 4.65
CA ALA A 286 -7.87 36.13 5.15
C ALA A 286 -7.79 35.94 6.68
N ALA A 287 -8.82 36.28 7.43
CA ALA A 287 -8.87 36.07 8.87
C ALA A 287 -9.03 34.58 9.21
N ASP A 288 -9.94 33.89 8.52
CA ASP A 288 -10.08 32.43 8.63
C ASP A 288 -8.79 31.70 8.26
N TRP A 289 -8.11 32.15 7.18
CA TRP A 289 -6.80 31.62 6.78
C TRP A 289 -5.75 31.81 7.87
N GLN A 290 -5.70 33.02 8.48
CA GLN A 290 -4.75 33.31 9.53
C GLN A 290 -5.04 32.45 10.77
N GLU A 291 -6.33 32.26 11.13
CA GLU A 291 -6.70 31.36 12.22
C GLU A 291 -6.23 29.93 11.96
N LEU A 292 -6.46 29.37 10.75
CA LEU A 292 -5.95 28.04 10.37
C LEU A 292 -4.44 27.96 10.51
N TYR A 293 -3.73 29.01 10.06
CA TYR A 293 -2.27 29.07 10.07
C TYR A 293 -1.71 29.13 11.49
N ASP A 294 -2.33 29.89 12.39
CA ASP A 294 -1.89 30.04 13.78
C ASP A 294 -2.09 28.77 14.61
N TYR A 295 -3.20 28.07 14.38
CA TYR A 295 -3.52 26.82 15.09
C TYR A 295 -2.97 25.55 14.42
N ARG A 296 -2.19 25.67 13.34
CA ARG A 296 -1.66 24.51 12.63
C ARG A 296 -0.72 23.66 13.50
N SER A 297 -0.85 22.37 13.41
CA SER A 297 0.09 21.43 14.05
C SER A 297 1.40 21.31 13.26
N ARG A 298 1.31 21.30 11.93
CA ARG A 298 2.43 21.32 10.98
C ARG A 298 2.19 22.41 9.97
N ASP A 299 3.24 22.79 9.24
CA ASP A 299 3.09 23.70 8.12
C ASP A 299 2.18 23.10 7.05
N PHE A 300 1.60 23.95 6.22
CA PHE A 300 0.63 23.58 5.21
C PHE A 300 1.23 23.42 3.83
N SER A 301 0.61 22.54 3.04
CA SER A 301 0.80 22.38 1.61
C SER A 301 -0.53 21.96 0.98
N THR A 302 -0.73 22.23 -0.31
CA THR A 302 -1.81 21.62 -1.10
C THR A 302 -1.49 20.18 -1.50
N CYS A 303 -0.34 19.67 -1.09
CA CYS A 303 0.20 18.37 -1.48
C CYS A 303 0.14 18.19 -3.01
N TYR A 304 -0.41 17.10 -3.51
CA TYR A 304 -0.44 16.82 -4.94
C TYR A 304 -1.67 17.39 -5.67
N ALA A 305 -2.64 17.94 -4.95
CA ALA A 305 -3.91 18.39 -5.54
C ALA A 305 -3.73 19.37 -6.73
N LEU A 306 -2.78 20.28 -6.64
CA LEU A 306 -2.46 21.25 -7.70
C LEU A 306 -1.22 20.87 -8.54
N GLY A 307 -0.73 19.65 -8.42
CA GLY A 307 0.49 19.15 -9.04
C GLY A 307 1.52 18.71 -8.01
N ASN A 308 2.64 18.13 -8.47
CA ASN A 308 3.69 17.68 -7.54
C ASN A 308 4.41 18.89 -6.91
N PRO A 309 4.31 19.09 -5.59
CA PRO A 309 4.86 20.27 -4.91
C PRO A 309 6.37 20.16 -4.63
N GLY A 310 6.99 19.00 -4.89
CA GLY A 310 8.41 18.77 -4.64
C GLY A 310 8.83 19.05 -3.19
N ALA A 311 9.97 19.73 -3.02
CA ALA A 311 10.56 20.04 -1.71
C ALA A 311 9.66 20.92 -0.82
N SER A 312 8.78 21.74 -1.41
CA SER A 312 7.93 22.67 -0.66
C SER A 312 6.90 21.98 0.22
N SER A 313 6.58 20.70 -0.06
CA SER A 313 5.65 19.88 0.74
C SER A 313 6.29 19.19 1.94
N ILE A 314 7.60 19.29 2.13
CA ILE A 314 8.33 18.59 3.20
C ILE A 314 8.67 19.54 4.34
N GLY A 315 8.46 19.10 5.59
CA GLY A 315 8.83 19.79 6.82
C GLY A 315 10.21 19.35 7.31
N TYR A 316 11.26 19.69 6.58
CA TYR A 316 12.62 19.20 6.79
C TYR A 316 13.19 19.46 8.18
N SER A 317 12.90 20.62 8.80
CA SER A 317 13.44 20.98 10.11
C SER A 317 12.87 20.13 11.25
N GLY A 318 11.63 19.64 11.08
CA GLY A 318 10.90 18.92 12.12
C GLY A 318 10.44 19.79 13.29
N GLU A 319 10.61 21.13 13.24
CA GLU A 319 10.22 22.05 14.33
C GLU A 319 8.77 21.88 14.77
N ARG A 320 7.88 21.59 13.80
CA ARG A 320 6.44 21.36 14.04
C ARG A 320 6.03 19.90 14.06
N GLU A 321 6.99 18.95 13.99
CA GLU A 321 6.65 17.54 14.12
C GLU A 321 6.38 17.20 15.60
N PRO A 322 5.24 16.55 15.92
CA PRO A 322 4.99 16.05 17.26
C PRO A 322 6.07 15.06 17.68
N ARG A 323 6.78 15.33 18.79
CA ARG A 323 7.94 14.56 19.26
C ARG A 323 7.67 13.05 19.39
N PHE A 324 6.44 12.68 19.72
CA PHE A 324 6.05 11.27 19.82
C PHE A 324 6.23 10.49 18.49
N PHE A 325 6.05 11.14 17.34
CA PHE A 325 6.16 10.50 16.03
C PHE A 325 7.52 10.69 15.36
N SER A 326 8.33 11.63 15.84
CA SER A 326 9.62 11.96 15.22
C SER A 326 10.80 11.18 15.79
N GLN A 327 10.56 10.25 16.71
CA GLN A 327 11.59 9.37 17.27
C GLN A 327 11.49 7.98 16.65
N ALA A 328 12.61 7.51 16.07
CA ALA A 328 12.69 6.17 15.52
C ALA A 328 12.56 5.11 16.61
N VAL A 329 11.75 4.09 16.33
CA VAL A 329 11.67 2.88 17.17
C VAL A 329 12.82 1.98 16.78
N LYS A 330 13.55 1.44 17.77
CA LYS A 330 14.62 0.47 17.53
C LYS A 330 14.03 -0.89 17.19
N GLU A 331 14.51 -1.48 16.11
CA GLU A 331 14.21 -2.87 15.78
C GLU A 331 14.77 -3.77 16.89
N ALA A 332 13.95 -4.68 17.44
CA ALA A 332 14.44 -5.70 18.34
C ALA A 332 15.43 -6.60 17.56
N GLY A 333 16.67 -6.67 18.02
CA GLY A 333 17.72 -7.43 17.36
C GLY A 333 17.37 -8.92 17.32
N VAL A 334 16.83 -9.38 16.19
CA VAL A 334 16.59 -10.80 15.90
C VAL A 334 17.50 -11.16 14.74
N ALA A 335 18.46 -12.02 14.99
CA ALA A 335 19.35 -12.54 13.94
C ALA A 335 18.52 -13.25 12.85
N ALA A 336 18.97 -13.17 11.59
CA ALA A 336 18.37 -13.90 10.47
C ALA A 336 18.25 -15.43 10.74
N ASN A 337 19.05 -15.93 11.66
CA ASN A 337 19.07 -17.33 12.12
C ASN A 337 18.14 -17.59 13.33
N ALA A 338 17.30 -16.64 13.76
CA ALA A 338 16.35 -16.92 14.83
C ALA A 338 15.36 -17.97 14.35
N ALA A 339 15.51 -19.18 14.83
CA ALA A 339 14.66 -20.31 14.51
C ALA A 339 13.19 -19.96 14.84
N ILE A 340 12.29 -20.32 13.93
CA ILE A 340 10.87 -20.47 14.30
C ILE A 340 10.87 -21.38 15.54
N PRO A 341 10.12 -21.05 16.60
CA PRO A 341 10.07 -21.88 17.79
C PRO A 341 9.86 -23.35 17.42
N ALA A 342 10.63 -24.25 18.00
CA ALA A 342 10.66 -25.68 17.65
C ALA A 342 9.27 -26.35 17.66
N ALA A 343 8.33 -25.84 18.45
CA ALA A 343 6.94 -26.28 18.45
C ALA A 343 6.19 -25.98 17.14
N GLN A 344 6.54 -24.93 16.42
CA GLN A 344 5.97 -24.62 15.09
C GLN A 344 6.62 -25.47 14.00
N HIS A 345 7.90 -25.77 14.13
CA HIS A 345 8.62 -26.71 13.27
C HIS A 345 8.08 -28.15 13.41
N ALA A 346 7.86 -28.59 14.65
CA ALA A 346 7.36 -29.94 14.92
C ALA A 346 5.91 -30.15 14.45
N ALA A 347 5.06 -29.15 14.57
CA ALA A 347 3.68 -29.22 14.06
C ALA A 347 3.60 -29.23 12.53
N ALA A 348 4.55 -28.56 11.85
CA ALA A 348 4.62 -28.51 10.39
C ALA A 348 5.31 -29.76 9.80
N THR A 349 6.23 -30.41 10.53
CA THR A 349 6.97 -31.60 10.07
C THR A 349 6.28 -32.92 10.40
N ALA A 350 5.27 -32.94 11.28
CA ALA A 350 4.49 -34.12 11.58
C ALA A 350 3.52 -34.45 10.43
N ALA A 351 3.97 -35.32 9.50
CA ALA A 351 3.17 -36.04 8.52
C ALA A 351 2.40 -35.20 7.49
N SER A 352 3.08 -34.40 6.66
CA SER A 352 2.52 -34.05 5.35
C SER A 352 3.00 -35.08 4.31
N PRO A 353 2.10 -35.65 3.47
CA PRO A 353 2.51 -36.41 2.31
C PRO A 353 3.40 -35.54 1.39
N ALA A 354 4.34 -36.16 0.67
CA ALA A 354 5.13 -35.46 -0.32
C ALA A 354 4.21 -34.60 -1.20
N PRO A 355 4.59 -33.37 -1.55
CA PRO A 355 3.74 -32.49 -2.34
C PRO A 355 3.36 -33.20 -3.65
N ALA A 356 2.08 -33.16 -4.02
CA ALA A 356 1.55 -33.80 -5.23
C ALA A 356 2.23 -33.30 -6.52
N HIS A 357 2.93 -32.16 -6.45
CA HIS A 357 3.72 -31.57 -7.53
C HIS A 357 5.04 -31.02 -6.98
N SER A 358 6.10 -31.09 -7.79
CA SER A 358 7.39 -30.47 -7.46
C SER A 358 7.21 -28.95 -7.25
N PRO A 359 7.79 -28.39 -6.19
CA PRO A 359 7.67 -26.97 -5.91
C PRO A 359 8.31 -26.13 -7.03
N SER A 360 7.63 -25.07 -7.46
CA SER A 360 8.12 -24.17 -8.49
C SER A 360 8.88 -22.99 -7.91
N LEU A 361 9.93 -22.57 -8.61
CA LEU A 361 10.77 -21.42 -8.27
C LEU A 361 10.60 -20.33 -9.32
N ALA A 362 10.09 -19.20 -8.91
CA ALA A 362 9.93 -18.00 -9.71
C ALA A 362 11.03 -16.98 -9.39
N VAL A 363 11.51 -16.25 -10.39
CA VAL A 363 12.48 -15.17 -10.20
C VAL A 363 12.04 -13.93 -10.95
N ARG A 364 11.99 -12.79 -10.28
CA ARG A 364 11.78 -11.50 -10.92
C ARG A 364 13.12 -10.95 -11.39
N VAL A 365 13.21 -10.54 -12.65
CA VAL A 365 14.46 -10.12 -13.29
C VAL A 365 14.33 -8.79 -14.00
N ALA A 366 15.44 -8.03 -14.08
CA ALA A 366 15.46 -6.70 -14.66
C ALA A 366 15.66 -6.68 -16.18
N ASP A 367 16.38 -7.67 -16.72
CA ASP A 367 16.79 -7.71 -18.14
C ASP A 367 16.98 -9.14 -18.68
N LEU A 368 17.28 -9.24 -19.98
CA LEU A 368 17.51 -10.52 -20.67
C LEU A 368 18.75 -11.28 -20.18
N ALA A 369 19.78 -10.58 -19.71
CA ALA A 369 20.99 -11.22 -19.18
C ALA A 369 20.69 -11.92 -17.85
N ALA A 370 19.98 -11.24 -16.95
CA ALA A 370 19.50 -11.84 -15.71
C ALA A 370 18.53 -13.00 -15.98
N LEU A 371 17.61 -12.85 -16.96
CA LEU A 371 16.70 -13.91 -17.36
C LEU A 371 17.46 -15.17 -17.80
N SER A 372 18.40 -15.04 -18.73
CA SER A 372 19.22 -16.16 -19.21
C SER A 372 19.94 -16.86 -18.05
N SER A 373 20.53 -16.06 -17.16
CA SER A 373 21.26 -16.58 -16.01
C SER A 373 20.39 -17.37 -15.04
N VAL A 374 19.18 -16.89 -14.69
CA VAL A 374 18.32 -17.59 -13.73
C VAL A 374 17.67 -18.83 -14.32
N LEU A 375 17.32 -18.81 -15.62
CA LEU A 375 16.78 -19.98 -16.31
C LEU A 375 17.82 -21.12 -16.35
N ALA A 376 19.07 -20.82 -16.70
CA ALA A 376 20.17 -21.80 -16.68
C ALA A 376 20.43 -22.40 -15.29
N HIS A 377 19.96 -21.78 -14.22
CA HIS A 377 20.13 -22.23 -12.84
C HIS A 377 18.83 -22.72 -12.18
N GLY A 378 17.82 -23.06 -13.00
CA GLY A 378 16.65 -23.83 -12.56
C GLY A 378 15.44 -23.01 -12.12
N ALA A 379 15.34 -21.74 -12.54
CA ALA A 379 14.07 -21.01 -12.43
C ALA A 379 13.01 -21.64 -13.34
N ASN A 380 11.83 -21.95 -12.79
CA ASN A 380 10.70 -22.48 -13.58
C ASN A 380 9.83 -21.35 -14.16
N ILE A 381 9.84 -20.19 -13.51
CA ILE A 381 9.02 -19.03 -13.87
C ILE A 381 9.92 -17.78 -13.79
N ALA A 382 9.82 -16.92 -14.79
CA ALA A 382 10.44 -15.60 -14.76
C ALA A 382 9.36 -14.50 -14.79
N TYR A 383 9.42 -13.58 -13.84
CA TYR A 383 8.64 -12.34 -13.86
C TYR A 383 9.46 -11.24 -14.51
N ILE A 384 8.93 -10.62 -15.56
CA ILE A 384 9.54 -9.51 -16.29
C ILE A 384 8.59 -8.32 -16.36
N GLY A 385 9.07 -7.12 -16.58
CA GLY A 385 8.24 -5.93 -16.65
C GLY A 385 7.84 -5.38 -15.28
N GLY A 386 6.76 -4.63 -15.25
CA GLY A 386 6.33 -3.88 -14.08
C GLY A 386 7.10 -2.57 -13.92
N GLU A 387 7.63 -2.31 -12.73
CA GLU A 387 8.52 -1.19 -12.49
C GLU A 387 9.89 -1.44 -13.15
N ALA A 388 10.31 -0.49 -13.98
CA ALA A 388 11.65 -0.45 -14.56
C ALA A 388 12.49 0.59 -13.80
N PHE A 389 13.38 0.12 -12.94
CA PHE A 389 14.20 0.97 -12.10
C PHE A 389 15.43 1.49 -12.85
N LYS A 390 15.71 2.78 -12.76
CA LYS A 390 16.91 3.35 -13.37
C LYS A 390 18.17 2.66 -12.85
N PRO A 391 19.17 2.36 -13.72
CA PRO A 391 19.28 2.78 -15.12
C PRO A 391 18.53 1.90 -16.14
N TYR A 392 17.82 0.85 -15.73
CA TYR A 392 17.10 -0.01 -16.65
C TYR A 392 15.94 0.72 -17.33
N LYS A 393 15.66 0.33 -18.56
CA LYS A 393 14.51 0.81 -19.33
C LYS A 393 13.35 -0.20 -19.21
N PRO A 394 12.10 0.24 -19.41
CA PRO A 394 10.98 -0.68 -19.53
C PRO A 394 11.23 -1.73 -20.61
N TRP A 395 10.72 -2.95 -20.37
CA TRP A 395 10.83 -4.04 -21.32
C TRP A 395 10.10 -3.68 -22.62
N SER A 396 10.81 -3.68 -23.74
CA SER A 396 10.20 -3.50 -25.06
C SER A 396 9.45 -4.79 -25.48
N LEU A 397 8.47 -4.65 -26.38
CA LEU A 397 7.76 -5.80 -26.93
C LEU A 397 8.73 -6.82 -27.60
N GLN A 398 9.78 -6.32 -28.23
CA GLN A 398 10.83 -7.17 -28.79
C GLN A 398 11.59 -7.96 -27.71
N ALA A 399 11.95 -7.31 -26.60
CA ALA A 399 12.63 -7.97 -25.47
C ALA A 399 11.70 -8.99 -24.80
N ILE A 400 10.41 -8.69 -24.65
CA ILE A 400 9.41 -9.66 -24.14
C ILE A 400 9.32 -10.87 -25.07
N ALA A 401 9.26 -10.68 -26.40
CA ALA A 401 9.23 -11.78 -27.35
C ALA A 401 10.51 -12.64 -27.31
N GLN A 402 11.68 -12.01 -27.11
CA GLN A 402 12.93 -12.71 -26.90
C GLN A 402 12.94 -13.50 -25.58
N ALA A 403 12.40 -12.92 -24.52
CA ALA A 403 12.27 -13.57 -23.21
C ALA A 403 11.41 -14.86 -23.29
N VAL A 404 10.28 -14.79 -24.00
CA VAL A 404 9.40 -15.97 -24.19
C VAL A 404 10.15 -17.07 -24.92
N LYS A 405 10.82 -16.76 -26.05
CA LYS A 405 11.61 -17.75 -26.79
C LYS A 405 12.72 -18.37 -25.94
N LEU A 406 13.42 -17.55 -25.18
CA LEU A 406 14.48 -18.04 -24.30
C LEU A 406 13.94 -18.96 -23.21
N ALA A 407 12.80 -18.62 -22.62
CA ALA A 407 12.17 -19.46 -21.60
C ALA A 407 11.68 -20.81 -22.15
N ASP A 408 11.20 -20.85 -23.39
CA ASP A 408 10.79 -22.08 -24.07
C ASP A 408 11.97 -23.08 -24.20
N GLU A 409 13.21 -22.60 -24.43
CA GLU A 409 14.42 -23.42 -24.47
C GLU A 409 14.71 -24.14 -23.15
N TYR A 410 14.27 -23.57 -22.03
CA TYR A 410 14.41 -24.11 -20.67
C TYR A 410 13.13 -24.77 -20.13
N ASN A 411 12.08 -24.88 -20.94
CA ASN A 411 10.75 -25.33 -20.49
C ASN A 411 10.23 -24.53 -19.27
N ALA A 412 10.49 -23.24 -19.27
CA ALA A 412 10.11 -22.29 -18.23
C ALA A 412 8.99 -21.34 -18.71
N GLN A 413 8.39 -20.62 -17.80
CA GLN A 413 7.32 -19.68 -18.07
C GLN A 413 7.79 -18.24 -17.94
N VAL A 414 7.30 -17.36 -18.82
CA VAL A 414 7.44 -15.91 -18.68
C VAL A 414 6.09 -15.30 -18.34
N ILE A 415 6.05 -14.54 -17.25
CA ILE A 415 4.89 -13.77 -16.79
C ILE A 415 5.24 -12.29 -16.88
N VAL A 416 4.42 -11.51 -17.59
CA VAL A 416 4.63 -10.06 -17.75
C VAL A 416 3.92 -9.32 -16.64
N ALA A 417 4.68 -8.61 -15.80
CA ALA A 417 4.14 -7.84 -14.68
C ALA A 417 3.68 -6.45 -15.12
N THR A 418 2.70 -5.89 -14.40
CA THR A 418 2.33 -4.48 -14.45
C THR A 418 2.93 -3.73 -13.26
N PRO A 419 3.08 -2.40 -13.33
CA PRO A 419 3.38 -1.60 -12.15
C PRO A 419 2.30 -1.78 -11.06
N ARG A 420 2.71 -1.71 -9.79
CA ARG A 420 1.78 -1.83 -8.65
C ARG A 420 0.88 -0.61 -8.50
N ILE A 421 1.43 0.56 -8.79
CA ILE A 421 0.67 1.80 -8.90
C ILE A 421 0.44 2.08 -10.38
N THR A 422 -0.82 2.29 -10.74
CA THR A 422 -1.20 2.65 -12.11
C THR A 422 -2.16 3.81 -12.05
N MET A 423 -1.67 5.00 -12.41
CA MET A 423 -2.48 6.20 -12.51
C MET A 423 -3.34 6.19 -13.78
N GLU A 424 -4.38 7.01 -13.80
CA GLU A 424 -5.30 7.09 -14.93
C GLU A 424 -4.60 7.35 -16.28
N GLN A 425 -3.60 8.24 -16.29
CA GLN A 425 -2.84 8.56 -17.51
C GLN A 425 -1.93 7.41 -18.02
N GLU A 426 -1.68 6.40 -17.19
CA GLU A 426 -0.82 5.25 -17.53
C GLU A 426 -1.62 4.07 -18.10
N ILE A 427 -2.96 4.13 -18.01
CA ILE A 427 -3.85 3.04 -18.46
C ILE A 427 -3.67 2.74 -19.94
N GLY A 428 -3.58 3.78 -20.79
CA GLY A 428 -3.44 3.60 -22.24
C GLY A 428 -2.18 2.83 -22.65
N GLU A 429 -1.08 2.98 -21.91
CA GLU A 429 0.15 2.21 -22.13
C GLU A 429 -0.06 0.71 -21.84
N LEU A 430 -0.80 0.40 -20.76
CA LEU A 430 -1.11 -0.98 -20.39
C LEU A 430 -2.11 -1.64 -21.34
N GLU A 431 -3.10 -0.90 -21.85
CA GLU A 431 -4.03 -1.39 -22.88
C GLU A 431 -3.27 -1.80 -24.14
N GLN A 432 -2.34 -0.98 -24.60
CA GLN A 432 -1.48 -1.29 -25.74
C GLN A 432 -0.58 -2.49 -25.46
N LEU A 433 0.01 -2.56 -24.26
CA LEU A 433 0.81 -3.71 -23.84
C LEU A 433 -0.02 -5.00 -23.90
N PHE A 434 -1.16 -5.07 -23.23
CA PHE A 434 -1.98 -6.28 -23.14
C PHE A 434 -2.48 -6.73 -24.52
N THR A 435 -2.86 -5.79 -25.37
CA THR A 435 -3.23 -6.10 -26.76
C THR A 435 -2.05 -6.74 -27.52
N SER A 436 -0.85 -6.18 -27.33
CA SER A 436 0.36 -6.69 -28.01
C SER A 436 0.80 -8.06 -27.49
N LEU A 437 0.56 -8.38 -26.21
CA LEU A 437 0.89 -9.66 -25.61
C LEU A 437 0.10 -10.82 -26.23
N ALA A 438 -1.06 -10.59 -26.83
CA ALA A 438 -1.83 -11.60 -27.54
C ALA A 438 -1.05 -12.23 -28.71
N ALA A 439 -0.18 -11.46 -29.37
CA ALA A 439 0.69 -11.97 -30.46
C ALA A 439 1.97 -12.62 -29.92
N ILE A 440 2.53 -12.12 -28.81
CA ILE A 440 3.77 -12.62 -28.20
C ILE A 440 3.53 -13.92 -27.43
N LYS A 441 2.36 -14.04 -26.78
CA LYS A 441 1.89 -15.21 -26.02
C LYS A 441 2.81 -15.62 -24.86
N PRO A 442 3.14 -14.70 -23.92
CA PRO A 442 3.73 -15.12 -22.65
C PRO A 442 2.74 -16.03 -21.90
N GLN A 443 3.20 -16.74 -20.89
CA GLN A 443 2.37 -17.69 -20.14
C GLN A 443 1.42 -17.02 -19.13
N GLY A 444 1.49 -15.70 -18.96
CA GLY A 444 0.54 -14.96 -18.13
C GLY A 444 0.91 -13.50 -17.92
N ILE A 445 0.04 -12.83 -17.16
CA ILE A 445 0.18 -11.43 -16.73
C ILE A 445 0.12 -11.40 -15.21
N MET A 446 1.00 -10.65 -14.54
CA MET A 446 0.92 -10.36 -13.12
C MET A 446 0.47 -8.92 -12.92
N VAL A 447 -0.62 -8.72 -12.17
CA VAL A 447 -1.24 -7.41 -11.95
C VAL A 447 -1.04 -6.91 -10.52
N GLY A 448 -0.78 -5.61 -10.36
CA GLY A 448 -0.45 -4.99 -9.09
C GLY A 448 -1.63 -4.31 -8.36
N ASN A 449 -2.78 -4.14 -9.01
CA ASN A 449 -3.94 -3.47 -8.42
C ASN A 449 -5.27 -3.94 -9.06
N THR A 450 -6.41 -3.60 -8.45
CA THR A 450 -7.73 -4.02 -8.89
C THR A 450 -8.12 -3.46 -10.26
N GLY A 451 -7.61 -2.29 -10.63
CA GLY A 451 -7.85 -1.70 -11.95
C GLY A 451 -7.14 -2.46 -13.06
N THR A 452 -5.86 -2.80 -12.87
CA THR A 452 -5.11 -3.61 -13.83
C THR A 452 -5.62 -5.04 -13.92
N LEU A 453 -6.20 -5.58 -12.82
CA LEU A 453 -6.89 -6.87 -12.84
C LEU A 453 -8.09 -6.83 -13.81
N ARG A 454 -8.96 -5.84 -13.67
CA ARG A 454 -10.11 -5.65 -14.57
C ARG A 454 -9.67 -5.42 -16.02
N LEU A 455 -8.69 -4.55 -16.22
CA LEU A 455 -8.16 -4.26 -17.54
C LEU A 455 -7.64 -5.53 -18.22
N ALA A 456 -6.83 -6.33 -17.51
CA ALA A 456 -6.30 -7.59 -18.04
C ALA A 456 -7.41 -8.59 -18.39
N GLN A 457 -8.48 -8.69 -17.58
CA GLN A 457 -9.64 -9.53 -17.89
C GLN A 457 -10.35 -9.10 -19.17
N GLN A 458 -10.46 -7.80 -19.43
CA GLN A 458 -11.21 -7.27 -20.56
C GLN A 458 -10.43 -7.29 -21.88
N THR A 459 -9.10 -7.18 -21.79
CA THR A 459 -8.24 -6.98 -22.98
C THR A 459 -7.33 -8.16 -23.28
N SER A 460 -7.21 -9.15 -22.38
CA SER A 460 -6.31 -10.30 -22.55
C SER A 460 -7.04 -11.62 -22.27
N GLN A 461 -6.58 -12.69 -22.96
CA GLN A 461 -6.98 -14.08 -22.69
C GLN A 461 -5.92 -14.84 -21.88
N LEU A 462 -4.83 -14.17 -21.49
CA LEU A 462 -3.72 -14.78 -20.75
C LEU A 462 -4.13 -15.04 -19.29
N PRO A 463 -3.60 -16.09 -18.65
CA PRO A 463 -3.77 -16.31 -17.22
C PRO A 463 -3.30 -15.10 -16.41
N ILE A 464 -4.10 -14.68 -15.44
CA ILE A 464 -3.80 -13.51 -14.62
C ILE A 464 -3.36 -13.97 -13.23
N GLN A 465 -2.27 -13.41 -12.74
CA GLN A 465 -1.76 -13.58 -11.38
C GLN A 465 -1.80 -12.23 -10.67
N THR A 466 -1.95 -12.23 -9.33
CA THR A 466 -1.97 -10.99 -8.56
C THR A 466 -0.74 -10.87 -7.68
N ASP A 467 -0.16 -9.67 -7.61
CA ASP A 467 1.03 -9.39 -6.81
C ASP A 467 0.69 -9.09 -5.35
N PHE A 468 1.70 -9.08 -4.46
CA PHE A 468 1.58 -8.84 -3.01
C PHE A 468 0.93 -7.49 -2.66
N SER A 469 0.97 -6.52 -3.56
CA SER A 469 0.36 -5.19 -3.40
C SER A 469 -1.17 -5.21 -3.26
N LEU A 470 -1.82 -6.31 -3.63
CA LEU A 470 -3.24 -6.55 -3.37
C LEU A 470 -3.53 -7.03 -1.93
N ASN A 471 -2.49 -7.10 -1.09
CA ASN A 471 -2.59 -7.29 0.36
C ASN A 471 -3.42 -8.52 0.78
N LEU A 472 -3.10 -9.68 0.20
CA LEU A 472 -3.80 -10.94 0.52
C LEU A 472 -3.46 -11.44 1.92
N PHE A 473 -4.45 -11.47 2.82
CA PHE A 473 -4.34 -11.94 4.21
C PHE A 473 -5.35 -13.02 4.60
N ASN A 474 -6.39 -13.27 3.80
CA ASN A 474 -7.47 -14.19 4.13
C ASN A 474 -8.08 -14.86 2.89
N HIS A 475 -8.78 -15.99 3.11
CA HIS A 475 -9.35 -16.79 2.02
C HIS A 475 -10.51 -16.10 1.29
N LEU A 476 -11.24 -15.18 1.94
CA LEU A 476 -12.32 -14.44 1.29
C LEU A 476 -11.76 -13.45 0.25
N THR A 477 -10.68 -12.75 0.58
CA THR A 477 -9.93 -11.96 -0.41
C THR A 477 -9.41 -12.85 -1.55
N ALA A 478 -8.88 -14.05 -1.24
CA ALA A 478 -8.47 -15.01 -2.28
C ALA A 478 -9.65 -15.45 -3.15
N ALA A 479 -10.82 -15.67 -2.56
CA ALA A 479 -12.05 -16.02 -3.28
C ALA A 479 -12.51 -14.88 -4.18
N TRP A 480 -12.46 -13.63 -3.71
CA TRP A 480 -12.77 -12.45 -4.49
C TRP A 480 -11.81 -12.32 -5.70
N LEU A 481 -10.50 -12.44 -5.48
CA LEU A 481 -9.51 -12.40 -6.55
C LEU A 481 -9.77 -13.48 -7.60
N LYS A 482 -10.07 -14.71 -7.17
CA LYS A 482 -10.40 -15.83 -8.05
C LYS A 482 -11.68 -15.55 -8.87
N ALA A 483 -12.72 -15.03 -8.23
CA ALA A 483 -13.98 -14.66 -8.90
C ALA A 483 -13.76 -13.56 -9.95
N ASN A 484 -12.74 -12.69 -9.74
CA ASN A 484 -12.31 -11.67 -10.68
C ASN A 484 -11.16 -12.13 -11.59
N GLY A 485 -11.07 -13.44 -11.87
CA GLY A 485 -10.22 -14.01 -12.91
C GLY A 485 -8.77 -14.26 -12.52
N ALA A 486 -8.37 -14.05 -11.27
CA ALA A 486 -7.03 -14.42 -10.84
C ALA A 486 -6.87 -15.95 -10.81
N SER A 487 -5.82 -16.47 -11.42
CA SER A 487 -5.42 -17.88 -11.42
C SER A 487 -4.46 -18.21 -10.27
N LYS A 488 -3.82 -17.20 -9.68
CA LYS A 488 -2.84 -17.29 -8.61
C LYS A 488 -2.72 -15.94 -7.88
N ALA A 489 -2.31 -15.97 -6.61
CA ALA A 489 -2.05 -14.74 -5.86
C ALA A 489 -0.78 -14.85 -5.01
N THR A 490 -0.04 -13.73 -4.94
CA THR A 490 1.12 -13.57 -4.05
C THR A 490 0.66 -13.05 -2.69
N LEU A 491 1.16 -13.67 -1.64
CA LEU A 491 0.87 -13.31 -0.24
C LEU A 491 1.46 -11.95 0.12
N SER A 492 0.81 -11.25 1.06
CA SER A 492 1.32 -9.97 1.58
C SER A 492 2.67 -10.14 2.27
N LEU A 493 3.57 -9.15 2.10
CA LEU A 493 4.87 -9.08 2.78
C LEU A 493 4.75 -8.97 4.32
N GLU A 494 3.60 -8.52 4.83
CA GLU A 494 3.36 -8.35 6.27
C GLU A 494 2.78 -9.61 6.94
N ALA A 495 2.50 -10.67 6.18
CA ALA A 495 1.91 -11.89 6.72
C ALA A 495 2.94 -12.67 7.55
N THR A 496 2.55 -13.04 8.78
CA THR A 496 3.34 -13.94 9.64
C THR A 496 3.17 -15.39 9.19
N PHE A 497 4.09 -16.28 9.63
CA PHE A 497 3.98 -17.70 9.31
C PHE A 497 2.62 -18.29 9.74
N GLU A 498 2.13 -17.94 10.93
CA GLU A 498 0.83 -18.42 11.43
C GLU A 498 -0.33 -18.00 10.50
N GLN A 499 -0.31 -16.74 10.04
CA GLN A 499 -1.32 -16.23 9.11
C GLN A 499 -1.25 -16.92 7.74
N ILE A 500 -0.04 -17.14 7.22
CA ILE A 500 0.20 -17.85 5.96
C ILE A 500 -0.34 -19.28 6.04
N ALA A 501 0.04 -20.01 7.10
CA ALA A 501 -0.37 -21.40 7.29
C ALA A 501 -1.89 -21.55 7.44
N GLU A 502 -2.53 -20.61 8.13
CA GLU A 502 -3.99 -20.66 8.30
C GLU A 502 -4.71 -20.30 7.00
N LEU A 503 -4.28 -19.24 6.31
CA LEU A 503 -4.85 -18.88 5.00
C LEU A 503 -4.70 -20.03 3.98
N ALA A 504 -3.54 -20.69 3.93
CA ALA A 504 -3.29 -21.76 2.97
C ALA A 504 -4.25 -22.97 3.14
N LYS A 505 -4.72 -23.26 4.36
CA LYS A 505 -5.71 -24.33 4.60
C LYS A 505 -7.08 -24.03 3.96
N HIS A 506 -7.45 -22.76 3.84
CA HIS A 506 -8.78 -22.34 3.39
C HIS A 506 -8.80 -21.81 1.95
N SER A 507 -7.66 -21.41 1.42
CA SER A 507 -7.57 -20.84 0.07
C SER A 507 -7.80 -21.89 -1.02
N LYS A 508 -8.71 -21.58 -1.95
CA LYS A 508 -8.91 -22.33 -3.19
C LYS A 508 -8.15 -21.71 -4.40
N LEU A 509 -7.46 -20.62 -4.16
CA LEU A 509 -6.59 -19.98 -5.13
C LEU A 509 -5.15 -20.40 -4.83
N PRO A 510 -4.36 -20.85 -5.82
CA PRO A 510 -2.96 -21.15 -5.64
C PRO A 510 -2.20 -19.93 -5.08
N LEU A 511 -1.33 -20.16 -4.10
CA LEU A 511 -0.61 -19.13 -3.38
C LEU A 511 0.87 -19.15 -3.73
N GLU A 512 1.43 -17.95 -3.91
CA GLU A 512 2.86 -17.70 -4.08
C GLU A 512 3.41 -16.95 -2.87
N MET A 513 4.62 -17.31 -2.43
CA MET A 513 5.34 -16.61 -1.37
C MET A 513 6.66 -16.05 -1.86
N ILE A 514 6.93 -14.77 -1.59
CA ILE A 514 8.26 -14.18 -1.77
C ILE A 514 9.15 -14.71 -0.65
N VAL A 515 10.26 -15.38 -1.03
CA VAL A 515 11.15 -16.06 -0.08
C VAL A 515 12.56 -15.49 -0.06
N HIS A 516 12.94 -14.67 -1.05
CA HIS A 516 14.25 -14.04 -1.10
C HIS A 516 14.20 -12.72 -1.84
N GLY A 517 15.07 -11.80 -1.45
CA GLY A 517 15.41 -10.62 -2.23
C GLY A 517 15.07 -9.29 -1.60
N ALA A 518 15.37 -8.26 -2.36
CA ALA A 518 15.10 -6.88 -2.00
C ALA A 518 13.61 -6.57 -2.19
N THR A 519 12.91 -6.35 -1.10
CA THR A 519 11.49 -5.95 -1.14
C THR A 519 11.32 -4.49 -0.74
N GLU A 520 10.22 -3.87 -1.18
CA GLU A 520 9.98 -2.45 -0.94
C GLU A 520 9.19 -2.23 0.35
N ALA A 521 9.69 -1.26 1.12
CA ALA A 521 9.03 -0.78 2.33
C ALA A 521 7.93 0.25 2.05
N MET A 522 8.14 1.12 1.04
CA MET A 522 7.25 2.22 0.67
C MET A 522 7.36 2.56 -0.81
N VAL A 523 6.27 3.04 -1.40
CA VAL A 523 6.26 3.66 -2.73
C VAL A 523 5.74 5.09 -2.57
N LEU A 524 6.45 6.08 -3.15
CA LEU A 524 6.16 7.51 -2.99
C LEU A 524 6.17 8.21 -4.35
N ASP A 525 5.27 9.16 -4.55
CA ASP A 525 5.37 10.13 -5.66
C ASP A 525 6.35 11.28 -5.35
N HIS A 526 6.75 11.42 -4.07
CA HIS A 526 7.78 12.37 -3.67
C HIS A 526 9.16 11.88 -4.09
N CYS A 527 9.84 12.65 -4.95
CA CYS A 527 11.22 12.33 -5.33
C CYS A 527 12.21 12.89 -4.31
N VAL A 528 12.69 12.04 -3.40
CA VAL A 528 13.58 12.43 -2.30
C VAL A 528 14.91 13.02 -2.82
N PRO A 529 15.64 12.38 -3.77
CA PRO A 529 16.90 12.96 -4.27
C PRO A 529 16.69 14.32 -4.94
N SER A 530 15.67 14.46 -5.79
CA SER A 530 15.37 15.73 -6.44
C SER A 530 15.05 16.83 -5.43
N ALA A 531 14.24 16.52 -4.41
CA ALA A 531 13.81 17.50 -3.42
C ALA A 531 14.95 17.95 -2.47
N VAL A 532 15.93 17.09 -2.21
CA VAL A 532 17.07 17.40 -1.34
C VAL A 532 18.19 18.12 -2.11
N LEU A 533 18.41 17.75 -3.39
CA LEU A 533 19.52 18.24 -4.20
C LEU A 533 19.18 19.46 -5.06
N ALA A 534 17.88 19.81 -5.20
CA ALA A 534 17.49 20.99 -5.97
C ALA A 534 17.86 22.28 -5.24
N GLU A 535 18.57 23.16 -5.92
CA GLU A 535 19.02 24.44 -5.35
C GLU A 535 17.91 25.50 -5.30
N THR A 536 16.84 25.36 -6.09
CA THR A 536 15.73 26.31 -6.16
C THR A 536 14.41 25.62 -6.48
N ALA A 537 13.32 26.01 -5.82
CA ALA A 537 11.94 25.63 -6.21
C ALA A 537 11.34 26.73 -7.13
N PRO A 538 10.40 26.41 -8.05
CA PRO A 538 9.85 25.11 -8.43
C PRO A 538 10.66 24.43 -9.55
N HIS A 539 10.72 23.12 -9.48
CA HIS A 539 11.63 22.25 -10.23
C HIS A 539 11.45 22.18 -11.74
N PRO A 540 12.55 22.09 -12.51
CA PRO A 540 12.73 20.92 -13.35
C PRO A 540 13.58 19.88 -12.60
N CYS A 541 13.18 18.59 -12.65
CA CYS A 541 13.99 17.48 -12.20
C CYS A 541 15.31 17.47 -13.02
N HIS A 542 16.46 17.56 -12.36
CA HIS A 542 17.77 17.53 -13.01
C HIS A 542 18.26 16.11 -13.32
N HIS A 543 17.38 15.10 -13.25
CA HIS A 543 17.68 13.68 -13.50
C HIS A 543 18.90 13.15 -12.72
N VAL A 544 19.11 13.66 -11.52
CA VAL A 544 20.25 13.27 -10.65
C VAL A 544 20.33 11.76 -10.39
N CYS A 545 19.22 11.04 -10.54
CA CYS A 545 19.14 9.60 -10.42
C CYS A 545 19.62 8.83 -11.65
N SER A 546 20.01 9.51 -12.75
CA SER A 546 20.52 8.83 -13.95
C SER A 546 21.93 8.28 -13.73
N ASP A 547 22.73 9.01 -12.93
CA ASP A 547 24.16 8.73 -12.76
C ASP A 547 24.52 8.26 -11.35
N LYS A 548 23.61 8.42 -10.38
CA LYS A 548 23.85 8.10 -8.97
C LYS A 548 22.71 7.29 -8.36
N ASN A 549 23.09 6.40 -7.46
CA ASN A 549 22.14 5.69 -6.59
C ASN A 549 22.15 6.33 -5.20
N PHE A 550 20.98 6.41 -4.59
CA PHE A 550 20.78 7.04 -3.29
C PHE A 550 20.20 6.07 -2.27
N SER A 551 20.53 6.31 -1.01
CA SER A 551 19.94 5.59 0.12
C SER A 551 19.58 6.57 1.24
N LEU A 552 18.55 6.20 2.02
CA LEU A 552 18.25 6.84 3.29
C LEU A 552 18.96 6.08 4.40
N LEU A 553 19.82 6.77 5.15
CA LEU A 553 20.47 6.25 6.34
C LEU A 553 19.64 6.68 7.57
N ASP A 554 19.13 5.72 8.32
CA ASP A 554 18.35 6.00 9.53
C ASP A 554 19.23 6.23 10.77
N SER A 555 18.62 6.58 11.90
CA SER A 555 19.31 6.84 13.16
C SER A 555 19.93 5.59 13.81
N ALA A 556 19.59 4.39 13.35
CA ALA A 556 20.18 3.12 13.78
C ALA A 556 21.39 2.72 12.90
N GLY A 557 21.70 3.50 11.85
CA GLY A 557 22.74 3.20 10.88
C GLY A 557 22.32 2.15 9.84
N GLU A 558 21.04 1.84 9.73
CA GLU A 558 20.52 0.97 8.68
C GLU A 558 20.27 1.79 7.40
N ARG A 559 20.60 1.19 6.25
CA ARG A 559 20.56 1.84 4.95
C ARG A 559 19.41 1.31 4.11
N HIS A 560 18.51 2.21 3.70
CA HIS A 560 17.34 1.94 2.87
C HIS A 560 17.58 2.50 1.47
N ASP A 561 17.84 1.63 0.49
CA ASP A 561 18.10 2.06 -0.88
C ASP A 561 16.86 2.68 -1.51
N ILE A 562 17.04 3.76 -2.27
CA ILE A 562 16.00 4.39 -3.07
C ILE A 562 16.14 3.91 -4.51
N LYS A 563 15.10 3.27 -5.03
CA LYS A 563 14.99 2.91 -6.46
C LYS A 563 13.94 3.79 -7.10
N ILE A 564 14.25 4.32 -8.27
CA ILE A 564 13.38 5.27 -8.96
C ILE A 564 12.92 4.62 -10.26
N ASP A 565 11.60 4.47 -10.40
CA ASP A 565 10.98 3.82 -11.55
C ASP A 565 10.86 4.75 -12.78
N GLN A 566 10.31 4.25 -13.87
CA GLN A 566 10.08 4.97 -15.13
C GLN A 566 9.14 6.18 -14.98
N TYR A 567 8.28 6.19 -13.97
CA TYR A 567 7.34 7.28 -13.66
C TYR A 567 7.88 8.25 -12.59
N CYS A 568 9.16 8.09 -12.21
CA CYS A 568 9.83 8.87 -11.15
C CYS A 568 9.28 8.63 -9.74
N ARG A 569 8.53 7.56 -9.50
CA ARG A 569 8.16 7.13 -8.15
C ARG A 569 9.38 6.59 -7.44
N ASN A 570 9.50 6.90 -6.16
CA ASN A 570 10.59 6.43 -5.31
C ASN A 570 10.14 5.19 -4.54
N HIS A 571 10.83 4.08 -4.74
CA HIS A 571 10.65 2.84 -4.01
C HIS A 571 11.74 2.73 -2.97
N ILE A 572 11.36 2.82 -1.69
CA ILE A 572 12.29 2.68 -0.57
C ILE A 572 12.39 1.20 -0.24
N LEU A 573 13.57 0.61 -0.41
CA LEU A 573 13.81 -0.79 -0.08
C LEU A 573 14.00 -0.97 1.43
N PHE A 574 13.69 -2.16 1.94
CA PHE A 574 14.10 -2.53 3.29
C PHE A 574 15.63 -2.58 3.39
N ALA A 575 16.15 -2.26 4.57
CA ALA A 575 17.60 -2.31 4.83
C ALA A 575 18.17 -3.73 4.80
N LYS A 576 17.30 -4.74 4.87
CA LYS A 576 17.64 -6.16 4.83
C LYS A 576 16.93 -6.85 3.68
N ASP A 577 17.64 -7.70 2.95
CA ASP A 577 17.03 -8.60 2.00
C ASP A 577 16.29 -9.72 2.72
N LEU A 578 15.09 -10.05 2.24
CA LEU A 578 14.36 -11.20 2.75
C LEU A 578 15.14 -12.50 2.44
N CYS A 579 15.21 -13.40 3.40
CA CYS A 579 15.77 -14.75 3.22
C CYS A 579 15.01 -15.75 4.08
N LEU A 580 14.14 -16.53 3.44
CA LEU A 580 13.34 -17.59 4.06
C LEU A 580 13.85 -19.00 3.68
N LEU A 581 15.07 -19.13 3.18
CA LEU A 581 15.64 -20.40 2.76
C LEU A 581 15.54 -21.50 3.85
N PRO A 582 15.84 -21.24 5.14
CA PRO A 582 15.69 -22.24 6.21
C PRO A 582 14.23 -22.62 6.51
N HIS A 583 13.28 -21.85 5.98
CA HIS A 583 11.86 -21.99 6.30
C HIS A 583 11.06 -22.66 5.15
N LEU A 584 11.73 -23.05 4.05
CA LEU A 584 11.09 -23.72 2.92
C LEU A 584 10.34 -24.99 3.34
N PRO A 585 10.89 -25.88 4.21
CA PRO A 585 10.16 -27.06 4.66
C PRO A 585 8.83 -26.73 5.36
N ALA A 586 8.82 -25.70 6.21
CA ALA A 586 7.62 -25.28 6.93
C ALA A 586 6.58 -24.68 5.97
N LEU A 587 7.01 -23.90 4.99
CA LEU A 587 6.13 -23.32 3.96
C LEU A 587 5.52 -24.39 3.06
N LEU A 588 6.30 -25.39 2.64
CA LEU A 588 5.81 -26.54 1.88
C LEU A 588 4.78 -27.33 2.68
N ALA A 589 5.06 -27.60 3.95
CA ALA A 589 4.12 -28.29 4.85
C ALA A 589 2.84 -27.49 5.08
N ALA A 590 2.90 -26.17 5.02
CA ALA A 590 1.72 -25.29 5.06
C ALA A 590 0.92 -25.25 3.75
N GLY A 591 1.41 -25.91 2.68
CA GLY A 591 0.72 -25.98 1.37
C GLY A 591 1.16 -24.91 0.36
N ILE A 592 2.22 -24.15 0.64
CA ILE A 592 2.80 -23.21 -0.34
C ILE A 592 3.72 -24.00 -1.27
N SER A 593 3.41 -23.98 -2.56
CA SER A 593 4.18 -24.74 -3.57
C SER A 593 4.87 -23.86 -4.61
N GLN A 594 4.68 -22.56 -4.56
CA GLN A 594 5.37 -21.61 -5.42
C GLN A 594 6.13 -20.56 -4.60
N PHE A 595 7.42 -20.44 -4.91
CA PHE A 595 8.35 -19.56 -4.21
C PHE A 595 8.94 -18.55 -5.18
N ARG A 596 9.03 -17.27 -4.75
CA ARG A 596 9.51 -16.18 -5.60
C ARG A 596 10.75 -15.50 -5.00
N ILE A 597 11.75 -15.30 -5.87
CA ILE A 597 12.93 -14.49 -5.61
C ILE A 597 12.74 -13.11 -6.26
N GLU A 598 12.85 -12.03 -5.50
CA GLU A 598 12.90 -10.65 -6.00
C GLU A 598 14.34 -10.32 -6.43
N GLY A 599 14.71 -10.75 -7.63
CA GLY A 599 16.06 -10.65 -8.17
C GLY A 599 16.35 -9.40 -9.02
N GLN A 600 15.37 -8.54 -9.23
CA GLN A 600 15.46 -7.38 -10.14
C GLN A 600 16.50 -6.32 -9.73
N HIS A 601 16.98 -6.35 -8.50
CA HIS A 601 18.02 -5.45 -7.98
C HIS A 601 19.39 -6.12 -7.84
N TYR A 602 19.55 -7.34 -8.33
CA TYR A 602 20.79 -8.12 -8.29
C TYR A 602 21.47 -8.15 -9.66
N THR A 603 22.79 -8.37 -9.65
CA THR A 603 23.49 -8.69 -10.90
C THR A 603 23.03 -10.07 -11.42
N PRO A 604 23.15 -10.34 -12.73
CA PRO A 604 22.79 -11.64 -13.28
C PRO A 604 23.48 -12.82 -12.57
N GLU A 605 24.76 -12.66 -12.19
CA GLU A 605 25.56 -13.69 -11.50
C GLU A 605 25.05 -13.96 -10.08
N LEU A 606 24.70 -12.90 -9.34
CA LEU A 606 24.14 -13.04 -8.00
C LEU A 606 22.75 -13.67 -8.03
N ALA A 607 21.88 -13.22 -8.94
CA ALA A 607 20.56 -13.80 -9.14
C ALA A 607 20.65 -15.30 -9.50
N ALA A 608 21.58 -15.68 -10.36
CA ALA A 608 21.86 -17.06 -10.73
C ALA A 608 22.28 -17.92 -9.53
N ARG A 609 23.26 -17.44 -8.73
CA ARG A 609 23.73 -18.18 -7.53
C ARG A 609 22.61 -18.38 -6.51
N ILE A 610 21.82 -17.35 -6.24
CA ILE A 610 20.68 -17.45 -5.33
C ILE A 610 19.67 -18.47 -5.88
N THR A 611 19.34 -18.39 -7.18
CA THR A 611 18.41 -19.30 -7.84
C THR A 611 18.89 -20.77 -7.72
N ALA A 612 20.17 -21.03 -7.98
CA ALA A 612 20.76 -22.36 -7.86
C ALA A 612 20.65 -22.95 -6.44
N ILE A 613 20.91 -22.13 -5.42
CA ILE A 613 20.82 -22.54 -4.01
C ILE A 613 19.35 -22.88 -3.66
N TYR A 614 18.39 -22.01 -4.01
CA TYR A 614 16.97 -22.26 -3.75
C TYR A 614 16.48 -23.49 -4.53
N ARG A 615 16.86 -23.64 -5.79
CA ARG A 615 16.49 -24.81 -6.60
C ARG A 615 17.02 -26.09 -5.98
N HIS A 616 18.28 -26.13 -5.59
CA HIS A 616 18.89 -27.28 -4.94
C HIS A 616 18.12 -27.72 -3.69
N GLU A 617 17.79 -26.78 -2.80
CA GLU A 617 17.04 -27.09 -1.57
C GLU A 617 15.59 -27.53 -1.87
N LEU A 618 14.94 -26.94 -2.86
CA LEU A 618 13.60 -27.36 -3.27
C LEU A 618 13.58 -28.76 -3.89
N ASP A 619 14.59 -29.11 -4.69
CA ASP A 619 14.72 -30.45 -5.27
C ASP A 619 15.00 -31.51 -4.20
N LYS A 620 15.85 -31.19 -3.23
CA LYS A 620 16.11 -32.03 -2.06
C LYS A 620 14.82 -32.31 -1.29
N LEU A 621 14.02 -31.29 -1.01
CA LEU A 621 12.74 -31.43 -0.33
C LEU A 621 11.71 -32.21 -1.14
N ALA A 622 11.68 -32.03 -2.47
CA ALA A 622 10.77 -32.75 -3.36
C ALA A 622 11.04 -34.27 -3.40
N THR A 623 12.29 -34.68 -3.19
CA THR A 623 12.68 -36.13 -3.10
C THR A 623 12.43 -36.73 -1.70
N GLY A 624 11.87 -35.98 -0.76
CA GLY A 624 11.64 -36.43 0.61
C GLY A 624 12.92 -36.54 1.45
N ASN A 625 14.01 -35.94 0.98
CA ASN A 625 15.25 -35.88 1.74
C ASN A 625 15.12 -34.82 2.85
N ASN A 626 15.01 -35.27 4.10
CA ASN A 626 14.86 -34.45 5.30
C ASN A 626 16.19 -34.26 6.04
N ASP A 627 17.33 -34.37 5.35
CA ASP A 627 18.62 -34.05 5.97
C ASP A 627 18.62 -32.65 6.59
N ALA A 628 19.38 -32.50 7.66
CA ALA A 628 19.49 -31.21 8.34
C ALA A 628 19.88 -30.11 7.35
N PHE A 629 19.22 -28.96 7.48
CA PHE A 629 19.51 -27.79 6.66
C PHE A 629 20.98 -27.36 6.81
N ASP A 630 21.67 -27.21 5.68
CA ASP A 630 23.06 -26.73 5.67
C ASP A 630 23.11 -25.21 5.97
N LYS A 631 23.46 -24.87 7.20
CA LYS A 631 23.58 -23.48 7.65
C LYS A 631 24.63 -22.67 6.89
N THR A 632 25.63 -23.33 6.30
CA THR A 632 26.68 -22.64 5.51
C THR A 632 26.12 -21.95 4.26
N LEU A 633 24.96 -22.38 3.77
CA LEU A 633 24.27 -21.72 2.67
C LEU A 633 23.82 -20.29 3.03
N ILE A 634 23.41 -20.07 4.28
CA ILE A 634 23.04 -18.71 4.75
C ILE A 634 24.29 -17.83 4.81
N ASP A 635 25.42 -18.36 5.29
CA ASP A 635 26.66 -17.60 5.37
C ASP A 635 27.16 -17.21 3.97
N ARG A 636 27.02 -18.12 2.99
CA ARG A 636 27.32 -17.84 1.57
C ARG A 636 26.40 -16.74 1.01
N LEU A 637 25.10 -16.87 1.20
CA LEU A 637 24.13 -15.86 0.74
C LEU A 637 24.41 -14.50 1.42
N ALA A 638 24.72 -14.48 2.70
CA ALA A 638 25.03 -13.25 3.44
C ALA A 638 26.32 -12.58 2.96
N ALA A 639 27.35 -13.37 2.58
CA ALA A 639 28.59 -12.86 2.03
C ALA A 639 28.41 -12.24 0.63
N ASP A 640 27.52 -12.81 -0.18
CA ASP A 640 27.24 -12.37 -1.54
C ASP A 640 26.22 -11.24 -1.62
N SER A 641 25.34 -11.10 -0.62
CA SER A 641 24.24 -10.13 -0.65
C SER A 641 24.74 -8.69 -0.45
N PRO A 642 24.23 -7.71 -1.22
CA PRO A 642 24.57 -6.29 -1.03
C PRO A 642 23.99 -5.72 0.26
N ARG A 643 23.06 -6.40 0.90
CA ARG A 643 22.39 -6.01 2.16
C ARG A 643 22.40 -7.18 3.14
N LYS A 644 22.28 -6.88 4.44
CA LYS A 644 22.08 -7.90 5.47
C LYS A 644 20.84 -8.75 5.15
N LEU A 645 20.84 -10.01 5.56
CA LEU A 645 19.68 -10.89 5.41
C LEU A 645 18.74 -10.79 6.63
N GLY A 646 17.44 -10.93 6.38
CA GLY A 646 16.41 -10.94 7.42
C GLY A 646 15.21 -11.79 7.03
N VAL A 647 14.36 -12.11 7.99
CA VAL A 647 13.16 -12.94 7.77
C VAL A 647 11.85 -12.13 7.69
N GLY A 648 11.95 -10.82 7.67
CA GLY A 648 10.80 -9.93 7.55
C GLY A 648 9.72 -10.17 8.62
N ALA A 649 8.46 -10.06 8.23
CA ALA A 649 7.30 -10.28 9.11
C ALA A 649 7.13 -11.73 9.56
N PHE A 650 7.77 -12.68 8.88
CA PHE A 650 7.66 -14.11 9.15
C PHE A 650 8.00 -14.51 10.61
N ARG A 651 8.83 -13.72 11.29
CA ARG A 651 9.27 -13.94 12.69
C ARG A 651 8.24 -13.56 13.76
N TYR A 652 7.25 -12.73 13.42
CA TYR A 652 6.29 -12.24 14.41
C TYR A 652 5.18 -13.25 14.66
N ARG A 653 4.64 -13.20 15.89
CA ARG A 653 3.40 -13.90 16.23
C ARG A 653 2.22 -12.96 16.07
N VAL A 654 1.07 -13.52 15.75
CA VAL A 654 -0.18 -12.77 15.79
C VAL A 654 -0.43 -12.37 17.24
N SER A 655 -0.37 -11.07 17.55
CA SER A 655 -0.84 -10.59 18.85
C SER A 655 -2.35 -10.84 18.92
N ARG A 656 -2.74 -11.78 19.76
CA ARG A 656 -4.14 -12.10 20.08
C ARG A 656 -4.82 -10.94 20.78
#